data_ac97d314150bbb77a0b5f210f2d036f1
#
_entry.id   ac97d314150bbb77a0b5f210f2d036f1
#
_cell.length_a   1.000
_cell.length_b   1.000
_cell.length_c   1.000
_cell.angle_alpha   90.00
_cell.angle_beta   90.00
_cell.angle_gamma   90.00
#
_symmetry.space_group_name_H-M   'P 1'
#
loop_
_entity.id
_entity.type
_entity.pdbx_description
1 polymer ?
#
loop_
_entity_poly.entity_id
_entity_poly.type
_entity_poly.pdbx_seq_one_letter_code
_entity_poly.pdbx_strand_id
1 'polypeptide(L)'
;MTEKISVIIPVYNVENQLQTCLDSVLGQTYQNLEIILINYGSIDNSDAICRSYAARDSRILYFKKDNGGLSDARHIGIRQAKGAYVTYVDAEDWVESTYLEELYKTLQAHKADIAVANYSVYKESEDLFYFYIKDEDYYEQVYSPAQIIDGLFEETNNINIALISATGKLYKRSLFNDLLFPKEHAGEDGFFNLKAYLMSERTVYLNKGLYVYRESPEMPSATWMQDWMMTLVYAMEERLAIVASHGFPLEKYMVTYRQMLEACLKNVEEQGLTDSDAYRSIQEKFQVLSLAPQRYETKKRAIVLAANYTYVDQVLTTIKSIVFHHRNIRFYLINDDFSQEWFRGLNRHLAAFGSEVINCRVDSSHIRQYKTNSNYASYLRYFVADFVSEEQALYLDSDMVVTGSLEDLFTLDLQGRPLAAVRDYAIQVQDRQAMFDAGFMVIGTAYWKQYNMRRHLIDMTSEWHDKVPFAEQSILNMVFRNNWLPLSFDNNYAVTKSSLAGFHLPNGQDYPKVVHYASHRKPWLPLACQAYREVWWFYAQMDWSEVAENATLLPLSENMIYPKGRPFTCLVYTNISEIPHLTDLISALPKVQFKIASRQHVTDKIAQLITYPNVTVYSAIAGLNGLDLELLRTSDLLLDINPGRKVVEILDAFRFENKPILGFEDLKSTKHNQQTYSRDRWKEMAETIRQMRKKSL
;
A
#
# COMPACT_ATOMS: atom_id res chain seq x y z
N MET A 1 -48.58 -2.32 27.71
CA MET A 1 -48.77 -3.17 26.48
C MET A 1 -47.52 -3.08 25.67
N THR A 2 -47.01 -4.19 25.19
CA THR A 2 -45.88 -4.21 24.26
C THR A 2 -46.29 -3.55 22.91
N GLU A 3 -45.44 -2.69 22.36
CA GLU A 3 -45.72 -1.98 21.09
C GLU A 3 -45.62 -2.94 19.91
N LYS A 4 -46.41 -2.69 18.84
CA LYS A 4 -46.40 -3.55 17.66
C LYS A 4 -45.13 -3.38 16.85
N ILE A 5 -44.54 -4.48 16.37
CA ILE A 5 -43.44 -4.53 15.44
C ILE A 5 -43.95 -4.99 14.07
N SER A 6 -43.56 -4.27 13.00
CA SER A 6 -43.78 -4.66 11.62
C SER A 6 -42.53 -5.36 11.07
N VAL A 7 -42.67 -6.61 10.67
CA VAL A 7 -41.60 -7.39 10.02
C VAL A 7 -41.86 -7.34 8.51
N ILE A 8 -40.98 -6.72 7.75
CA ILE A 8 -41.09 -6.59 6.28
C ILE A 8 -40.18 -7.64 5.64
N ILE A 9 -40.78 -8.48 4.78
CA ILE A 9 -40.09 -9.56 4.08
C ILE A 9 -40.32 -9.41 2.58
N PRO A 10 -39.32 -8.85 1.84
CA PRO A 10 -39.33 -8.87 0.37
C PRO A 10 -39.11 -10.30 -0.12
N VAL A 11 -39.91 -10.73 -1.14
CA VAL A 11 -39.88 -12.12 -1.65
C VAL A 11 -39.66 -12.10 -3.16
N TYR A 12 -38.60 -12.76 -3.65
CA TYR A 12 -38.34 -12.92 -5.08
C TYR A 12 -37.56 -14.19 -5.38
N ASN A 13 -38.21 -15.20 -5.98
CA ASN A 13 -37.59 -16.48 -6.42
C ASN A 13 -36.81 -17.22 -5.31
N VAL A 14 -37.44 -17.47 -4.18
CA VAL A 14 -36.84 -18.08 -2.97
C VAL A 14 -37.70 -19.26 -2.46
N GLU A 15 -38.32 -20.04 -3.35
CA GLU A 15 -39.22 -21.14 -2.98
C GLU A 15 -38.59 -22.16 -2.02
N ASN A 16 -37.27 -22.37 -2.09
CA ASN A 16 -36.57 -23.36 -1.29
C ASN A 16 -36.27 -22.86 0.14
N GLN A 17 -36.06 -21.55 0.34
CA GLN A 17 -35.62 -20.97 1.60
C GLN A 17 -36.78 -20.29 2.36
N LEU A 18 -37.79 -19.82 1.64
CA LEU A 18 -38.89 -18.98 2.15
C LEU A 18 -39.59 -19.59 3.37
N GLN A 19 -39.80 -20.91 3.38
CA GLN A 19 -40.47 -21.59 4.47
C GLN A 19 -39.67 -21.46 5.78
N THR A 20 -38.36 -21.66 5.75
CA THR A 20 -37.48 -21.51 6.90
C THR A 20 -37.53 -20.08 7.45
N CYS A 21 -37.49 -19.09 6.56
CA CYS A 21 -37.62 -17.69 6.92
C CYS A 21 -38.93 -17.41 7.65
N LEU A 22 -40.09 -17.79 7.04
CA LEU A 22 -41.41 -17.55 7.60
C LEU A 22 -41.61 -18.26 8.94
N ASP A 23 -41.18 -19.52 9.06
CA ASP A 23 -41.28 -20.29 10.31
C ASP A 23 -40.47 -19.63 11.43
N SER A 24 -39.28 -19.09 11.14
CA SER A 24 -38.44 -18.39 12.12
C SER A 24 -39.08 -17.10 12.62
N VAL A 25 -39.76 -16.35 11.73
CA VAL A 25 -40.47 -15.10 12.12
C VAL A 25 -41.76 -15.40 12.85
N LEU A 26 -42.53 -16.42 12.44
CA LEU A 26 -43.73 -16.83 13.13
C LEU A 26 -43.48 -17.40 14.53
N GLY A 27 -42.32 -18.06 14.68
CA GLY A 27 -41.83 -18.66 15.95
C GLY A 27 -41.22 -17.68 16.94
N GLN A 28 -41.25 -16.38 16.72
CA GLN A 28 -40.68 -15.38 17.61
C GLN A 28 -41.34 -15.37 18.98
N THR A 29 -40.54 -15.23 20.04
CA THR A 29 -41.03 -15.06 21.42
C THR A 29 -41.82 -13.76 21.62
N TYR A 30 -41.49 -12.72 20.86
CA TYR A 30 -42.28 -11.47 20.80
C TYR A 30 -43.52 -11.64 19.96
N GLN A 31 -44.71 -11.55 20.55
CA GLN A 31 -45.98 -11.95 19.89
C GLN A 31 -46.73 -10.80 19.21
N ASN A 32 -46.53 -9.54 19.62
CA ASN A 32 -47.27 -8.42 19.03
C ASN A 32 -46.68 -7.97 17.70
N LEU A 33 -46.84 -8.80 16.65
CA LEU A 33 -46.27 -8.63 15.33
C LEU A 33 -47.32 -8.38 14.27
N GLU A 34 -46.96 -7.73 13.19
CA GLU A 34 -47.53 -7.87 11.86
C GLU A 34 -46.40 -8.22 10.88
N ILE A 35 -46.65 -9.13 9.96
CA ILE A 35 -45.66 -9.63 9.00
C ILE A 35 -46.15 -9.23 7.61
N ILE A 36 -45.31 -8.46 6.90
CA ILE A 36 -45.70 -7.87 5.62
C ILE A 36 -44.83 -8.53 4.54
N LEU A 37 -45.45 -9.46 3.78
CA LEU A 37 -44.82 -10.17 2.69
C LEU A 37 -45.02 -9.40 1.38
N ILE A 38 -43.96 -9.01 0.73
CA ILE A 38 -44.00 -8.31 -0.56
C ILE A 38 -43.38 -9.19 -1.65
N ASN A 39 -44.19 -9.93 -2.37
CA ASN A 39 -43.74 -10.66 -3.56
C ASN A 39 -43.65 -9.70 -4.75
N TYR A 40 -42.43 -9.40 -5.17
CA TYR A 40 -42.18 -8.43 -6.24
C TYR A 40 -41.81 -9.10 -7.58
N GLY A 41 -42.62 -10.11 -7.96
CA GLY A 41 -42.60 -10.69 -9.29
C GLY A 41 -41.93 -12.07 -9.37
N SER A 42 -41.99 -12.88 -8.31
CA SER A 42 -41.52 -14.28 -8.35
C SER A 42 -42.22 -15.09 -9.43
N ILE A 43 -41.43 -15.92 -10.12
CA ILE A 43 -41.90 -16.84 -11.17
C ILE A 43 -41.88 -18.32 -10.74
N ASP A 44 -41.32 -18.58 -9.55
CA ASP A 44 -41.29 -19.87 -8.86
C ASP A 44 -42.53 -20.06 -7.94
N ASN A 45 -42.48 -21.07 -7.05
CA ASN A 45 -43.57 -21.36 -6.11
C ASN A 45 -43.67 -20.40 -4.92
N SER A 46 -42.82 -19.38 -4.83
CA SER A 46 -42.83 -18.41 -3.71
C SER A 46 -44.22 -17.75 -3.51
N ASP A 47 -44.98 -17.45 -4.61
CA ASP A 47 -46.31 -16.89 -4.52
C ASP A 47 -47.29 -17.84 -3.81
N ALA A 48 -47.26 -19.13 -4.14
CA ALA A 48 -48.13 -20.15 -3.53
C ALA A 48 -47.79 -20.32 -2.04
N ILE A 49 -46.52 -20.31 -1.67
CA ILE A 49 -46.07 -20.39 -0.29
C ILE A 49 -46.58 -19.18 0.51
N CYS A 50 -46.35 -17.97 0.03
CA CYS A 50 -46.83 -16.73 0.67
C CYS A 50 -48.33 -16.77 0.95
N ARG A 51 -49.16 -17.16 -0.06
CA ARG A 51 -50.61 -17.28 0.09
C ARG A 51 -51.01 -18.33 1.12
N SER A 52 -50.33 -19.47 1.13
CA SER A 52 -50.58 -20.54 2.09
C SER A 52 -50.35 -20.08 3.52
N TYR A 53 -49.24 -19.36 3.78
CA TYR A 53 -48.92 -18.83 5.10
C TYR A 53 -49.88 -17.71 5.52
N ALA A 54 -50.22 -16.78 4.62
CA ALA A 54 -51.19 -15.71 4.87
C ALA A 54 -52.60 -16.24 5.19
N ALA A 55 -52.99 -17.39 4.64
CA ALA A 55 -54.25 -18.04 4.96
C ALA A 55 -54.31 -18.72 6.34
N ARG A 56 -53.12 -19.05 6.93
CA ARG A 56 -52.99 -19.78 8.18
C ARG A 56 -52.76 -18.86 9.38
N ASP A 57 -52.15 -17.68 9.17
CA ASP A 57 -51.82 -16.75 10.27
C ASP A 57 -52.28 -15.34 9.95
N SER A 58 -53.20 -14.83 10.75
CA SER A 58 -53.82 -13.51 10.58
C SER A 58 -52.86 -12.33 10.80
N ARG A 59 -51.66 -12.56 11.31
CA ARG A 59 -50.60 -11.54 11.45
C ARG A 59 -49.96 -11.22 10.12
N ILE A 60 -50.11 -12.09 9.08
CA ILE A 60 -49.48 -11.96 7.79
C ILE A 60 -50.35 -11.13 6.83
N LEU A 61 -49.76 -10.08 6.29
CA LEU A 61 -50.30 -9.26 5.22
C LEU A 61 -49.49 -9.54 3.94
N TYR A 62 -50.15 -10.09 2.92
CA TYR A 62 -49.53 -10.46 1.65
C TYR A 62 -49.85 -9.48 0.55
N PHE A 63 -48.81 -8.99 -0.14
CA PHE A 63 -48.91 -8.12 -1.31
C PHE A 63 -48.13 -8.71 -2.47
N LYS A 64 -48.75 -8.71 -3.67
CA LYS A 64 -48.09 -9.10 -4.93
C LYS A 64 -48.03 -7.92 -5.87
N LYS A 65 -46.90 -7.74 -6.53
CA LYS A 65 -46.63 -6.70 -7.52
C LYS A 65 -45.71 -7.19 -8.63
N ASP A 66 -45.65 -6.44 -9.73
CA ASP A 66 -44.62 -6.66 -10.75
C ASP A 66 -43.25 -6.29 -10.23
N ASN A 67 -42.18 -6.84 -10.86
CA ASN A 67 -40.83 -6.59 -10.45
C ASN A 67 -40.43 -5.11 -10.61
N GLY A 68 -40.13 -4.47 -9.51
CA GLY A 68 -39.63 -3.10 -9.41
C GLY A 68 -38.39 -2.99 -8.51
N GLY A 69 -37.74 -4.14 -8.26
CA GLY A 69 -36.55 -4.24 -7.41
C GLY A 69 -36.85 -4.32 -5.91
N LEU A 70 -35.80 -4.65 -5.15
CA LEU A 70 -35.82 -4.84 -3.68
C LEU A 70 -36.23 -3.55 -2.95
N SER A 71 -35.63 -2.41 -3.31
CA SER A 71 -35.97 -1.09 -2.75
C SER A 71 -37.43 -0.75 -2.83
N ASP A 72 -38.06 -1.01 -3.99
CA ASP A 72 -39.48 -0.74 -4.17
C ASP A 72 -40.36 -1.68 -3.32
N ALA A 73 -39.94 -2.94 -3.17
CA ALA A 73 -40.62 -3.87 -2.25
C ALA A 73 -40.52 -3.39 -0.79
N ARG A 74 -39.34 -2.97 -0.32
CA ARG A 74 -39.17 -2.39 1.02
C ARG A 74 -39.98 -1.12 1.22
N HIS A 75 -40.12 -0.24 0.21
CA HIS A 75 -40.98 0.95 0.24
C HIS A 75 -42.44 0.61 0.41
N ILE A 76 -42.93 -0.38 -0.30
CA ILE A 76 -44.33 -0.83 -0.13
C ILE A 76 -44.50 -1.37 1.28
N GLY A 77 -43.57 -2.19 1.75
CA GLY A 77 -43.60 -2.73 3.10
C GLY A 77 -43.71 -1.65 4.17
N ILE A 78 -42.87 -0.61 4.12
CA ILE A 78 -42.88 0.48 5.09
C ILE A 78 -44.19 1.29 5.04
N ARG A 79 -44.78 1.51 3.86
CA ARG A 79 -46.08 2.20 3.71
C ARG A 79 -47.24 1.42 4.32
N GLN A 80 -47.13 0.09 4.33
CA GLN A 80 -48.15 -0.78 4.93
C GLN A 80 -47.94 -0.99 6.42
N ALA A 81 -46.75 -0.72 6.95
CA ALA A 81 -46.38 -0.93 8.33
C ALA A 81 -47.15 -0.03 9.29
N LYS A 82 -47.77 -0.62 10.30
CA LYS A 82 -48.58 0.04 11.36
C LYS A 82 -47.92 -0.07 12.72
N GLY A 83 -46.83 -0.86 12.85
CA GLY A 83 -46.07 -1.01 14.09
C GLY A 83 -45.37 0.28 14.49
N ALA A 84 -45.08 0.40 15.77
CA ALA A 84 -44.23 1.50 16.27
C ALA A 84 -42.77 1.30 15.82
N TYR A 85 -42.37 0.06 15.57
CA TYR A 85 -41.05 -0.35 15.12
C TYR A 85 -41.14 -1.18 13.84
N VAL A 86 -40.03 -1.18 13.09
CA VAL A 86 -39.91 -1.89 11.82
C VAL A 86 -38.58 -2.67 11.79
N THR A 87 -38.63 -3.87 11.24
CA THR A 87 -37.45 -4.68 10.91
C THR A 87 -37.58 -5.24 9.52
N TYR A 88 -36.42 -5.50 8.86
CA TYR A 88 -36.34 -6.20 7.59
C TYR A 88 -35.75 -7.57 7.79
N VAL A 89 -36.32 -8.58 7.13
CA VAL A 89 -35.78 -9.93 7.05
C VAL A 89 -35.75 -10.33 5.59
N ASP A 90 -34.60 -10.71 5.05
CA ASP A 90 -34.53 -11.19 3.68
C ASP A 90 -35.06 -12.63 3.59
N ALA A 91 -35.77 -12.95 2.52
CA ALA A 91 -36.59 -14.17 2.44
C ALA A 91 -35.75 -15.46 2.31
N GLU A 92 -34.47 -15.35 1.98
CA GLU A 92 -33.47 -16.44 1.99
C GLU A 92 -32.86 -16.72 3.35
N ASP A 93 -32.95 -15.77 4.30
CA ASP A 93 -32.36 -15.80 5.62
C ASP A 93 -33.34 -16.27 6.70
N TRP A 94 -32.88 -16.36 7.94
CA TRP A 94 -33.75 -16.60 9.09
C TRP A 94 -33.25 -15.91 10.33
N VAL A 95 -34.08 -15.89 11.38
CA VAL A 95 -33.78 -15.20 12.64
C VAL A 95 -33.92 -16.13 13.84
N GLU A 96 -33.11 -15.93 14.86
CA GLU A 96 -33.21 -16.65 16.14
C GLU A 96 -34.55 -16.38 16.82
N SER A 97 -35.07 -17.35 17.58
CA SER A 97 -36.39 -17.25 18.19
C SER A 97 -36.58 -16.04 19.13
N THR A 98 -35.52 -15.50 19.69
CA THR A 98 -35.53 -14.35 20.58
C THR A 98 -35.17 -13.03 19.90
N TYR A 99 -34.94 -13.01 18.59
CA TYR A 99 -34.44 -11.87 17.83
C TYR A 99 -35.20 -10.57 18.10
N LEU A 100 -36.52 -10.59 17.94
CA LEU A 100 -37.36 -9.39 18.13
C LEU A 100 -37.46 -8.98 19.61
N GLU A 101 -37.50 -9.93 20.50
CA GLU A 101 -37.63 -9.68 21.92
C GLU A 101 -36.35 -9.02 22.47
N GLU A 102 -35.20 -9.53 22.08
CA GLU A 102 -33.90 -8.99 22.50
C GLU A 102 -33.65 -7.60 21.93
N LEU A 103 -33.85 -7.40 20.64
CA LEU A 103 -33.74 -6.08 20.02
C LEU A 103 -34.69 -5.06 20.67
N TYR A 104 -35.93 -5.44 20.91
CA TYR A 104 -36.90 -4.55 21.53
C TYR A 104 -36.53 -4.20 22.98
N LYS A 105 -36.15 -5.20 23.81
CA LYS A 105 -35.70 -4.99 25.19
C LYS A 105 -34.49 -4.06 25.25
N THR A 106 -33.47 -4.31 24.43
CA THR A 106 -32.25 -3.52 24.38
C THR A 106 -32.51 -2.09 23.91
N LEU A 107 -33.33 -1.94 22.85
CA LEU A 107 -33.75 -0.62 22.38
C LEU A 107 -34.47 0.19 23.46
N GLN A 108 -35.39 -0.43 24.20
CA GLN A 108 -36.12 0.25 25.32
C GLN A 108 -35.22 0.59 26.48
N ALA A 109 -34.33 -0.34 26.87
CA ALA A 109 -33.42 -0.15 28.00
C ALA A 109 -32.51 1.05 27.79
N HIS A 110 -32.00 1.23 26.57
CA HIS A 110 -31.09 2.31 26.20
C HIS A 110 -31.78 3.56 25.63
N LYS A 111 -33.11 3.53 25.50
CA LYS A 111 -33.91 4.59 24.84
C LYS A 111 -33.36 4.96 23.49
N ALA A 112 -33.01 3.94 22.71
CA ALA A 112 -32.43 4.11 21.37
C ALA A 112 -33.53 4.20 20.30
N ASP A 113 -33.17 4.75 19.14
CA ASP A 113 -34.07 4.79 17.97
C ASP A 113 -33.81 3.61 17.02
N ILE A 114 -32.62 3.03 17.12
CA ILE A 114 -32.21 1.85 16.34
C ILE A 114 -31.50 0.88 17.27
N ALA A 115 -31.88 -0.41 17.22
CA ALA A 115 -31.12 -1.50 17.82
C ALA A 115 -30.54 -2.38 16.71
N VAL A 116 -29.28 -2.77 16.84
CA VAL A 116 -28.52 -3.54 15.85
C VAL A 116 -28.00 -4.81 16.51
N ALA A 117 -28.38 -5.99 16.01
CA ALA A 117 -27.79 -7.26 16.40
C ALA A 117 -26.62 -7.61 15.47
N ASN A 118 -25.69 -8.38 15.98
CA ASN A 118 -24.73 -9.05 15.13
C ASN A 118 -25.40 -10.24 14.40
N TYR A 119 -24.70 -10.83 13.44
CA TYR A 119 -25.22 -11.90 12.61
C TYR A 119 -24.33 -13.16 12.72
N SER A 120 -24.89 -14.29 12.30
CA SER A 120 -24.16 -15.52 12.03
C SER A 120 -24.23 -15.81 10.52
N VAL A 121 -23.23 -16.49 9.98
CA VAL A 121 -23.21 -16.91 8.56
C VAL A 121 -23.31 -18.41 8.48
N TYR A 122 -24.33 -18.89 7.77
CA TYR A 122 -24.53 -20.30 7.49
C TYR A 122 -24.22 -20.59 6.03
N LYS A 123 -23.32 -21.54 5.80
CA LYS A 123 -22.93 -22.00 4.47
C LYS A 123 -23.72 -23.23 4.08
N GLU A 124 -24.72 -23.06 3.23
CA GLU A 124 -25.65 -24.14 2.84
C GLU A 124 -24.94 -25.32 2.16
N SER A 125 -23.90 -25.06 1.34
CA SER A 125 -23.13 -26.08 0.63
C SER A 125 -22.37 -27.05 1.56
N GLU A 126 -22.07 -26.63 2.78
CA GLU A 126 -21.28 -27.38 3.76
C GLU A 126 -22.09 -27.75 5.01
N ASP A 127 -23.34 -27.32 5.11
CA ASP A 127 -24.26 -27.52 6.25
C ASP A 127 -23.62 -27.11 7.58
N LEU A 128 -22.94 -25.94 7.60
CA LEU A 128 -22.24 -25.46 8.81
C LEU A 128 -22.31 -23.94 8.96
N PHE A 129 -22.18 -23.48 10.20
CA PHE A 129 -21.97 -22.09 10.51
C PHE A 129 -20.49 -21.73 10.30
N TYR A 130 -20.24 -20.90 9.31
CA TYR A 130 -18.90 -20.37 8.99
C TYR A 130 -18.49 -19.27 9.96
N PHE A 131 -19.43 -18.46 10.41
CA PHE A 131 -19.24 -17.40 11.38
C PHE A 131 -20.39 -17.40 12.39
N TYR A 132 -20.07 -17.29 13.68
CA TYR A 132 -21.07 -17.15 14.76
C TYR A 132 -20.45 -16.44 15.97
N ILE A 133 -21.31 -15.79 16.75
CA ILE A 133 -20.93 -15.10 18.01
C ILE A 133 -21.20 -16.04 19.18
N LYS A 134 -20.22 -16.22 20.05
CA LYS A 134 -20.37 -17.00 21.29
C LYS A 134 -21.06 -16.16 22.35
N ASP A 135 -21.82 -16.82 23.23
CA ASP A 135 -22.52 -16.13 24.34
C ASP A 135 -21.56 -15.44 25.30
N GLU A 136 -20.32 -15.92 25.46
CA GLU A 136 -19.28 -15.30 26.29
C GLU A 136 -18.75 -13.98 25.75
N ASP A 137 -18.92 -13.73 24.43
CA ASP A 137 -18.50 -12.50 23.76
C ASP A 137 -19.60 -11.43 23.74
N TYR A 138 -20.72 -11.67 24.46
CA TYR A 138 -21.84 -10.75 24.51
C TYR A 138 -21.47 -9.43 25.18
N TYR A 139 -21.81 -8.31 24.52
CA TYR A 139 -21.82 -6.98 25.10
C TYR A 139 -22.84 -6.09 24.40
N GLU A 140 -23.22 -4.99 25.05
CA GLU A 140 -24.04 -3.93 24.47
C GLU A 140 -23.22 -2.63 24.41
N GLN A 141 -23.36 -1.91 23.30
CA GLN A 141 -22.68 -0.62 23.09
C GLN A 141 -23.67 0.40 22.52
N VAL A 142 -23.75 1.54 23.18
CA VAL A 142 -24.56 2.68 22.68
C VAL A 142 -23.66 3.61 21.88
N TYR A 143 -24.12 3.99 20.71
CA TYR A 143 -23.44 4.89 19.78
C TYR A 143 -24.26 6.15 19.53
N SER A 144 -23.61 7.30 19.52
CA SER A 144 -24.11 8.50 18.86
C SER A 144 -23.91 8.39 17.33
N PRO A 145 -24.61 9.19 16.51
CA PRO A 145 -24.38 9.21 15.07
C PRO A 145 -22.90 9.44 14.68
N ALA A 146 -22.22 10.34 15.37
CA ALA A 146 -20.81 10.64 15.13
C ALA A 146 -19.89 9.41 15.38
N GLN A 147 -20.13 8.67 16.45
CA GLN A 147 -19.36 7.46 16.76
C GLN A 147 -19.60 6.35 15.76
N ILE A 148 -20.84 6.18 15.26
CA ILE A 148 -21.12 5.21 14.19
C ILE A 148 -20.37 5.60 12.93
N ILE A 149 -20.46 6.86 12.51
CA ILE A 149 -19.79 7.36 11.30
C ILE A 149 -18.28 7.14 11.39
N ASP A 150 -17.66 7.44 12.54
CA ASP A 150 -16.23 7.22 12.76
C ASP A 150 -15.85 5.73 12.78
N GLY A 151 -16.73 4.88 13.33
CA GLY A 151 -16.50 3.43 13.50
C GLY A 151 -16.93 2.54 12.33
N LEU A 152 -17.60 3.07 11.28
CA LEU A 152 -18.13 2.26 10.17
C LEU A 152 -17.10 1.45 9.40
N PHE A 153 -15.81 1.75 9.55
CA PHE A 153 -14.70 1.05 8.87
C PHE A 153 -13.76 0.32 9.85
N GLU A 154 -14.13 0.20 11.13
CA GLU A 154 -13.34 -0.60 12.07
C GLU A 154 -13.66 -2.09 11.86
N GLU A 155 -12.63 -2.87 11.48
CA GLU A 155 -12.74 -4.31 11.18
C GLU A 155 -12.76 -5.19 12.44
N THR A 156 -13.44 -4.76 13.50
CA THR A 156 -13.53 -5.55 14.72
C THR A 156 -14.86 -6.32 14.81
N ASN A 157 -14.79 -7.63 14.95
CA ASN A 157 -15.94 -8.52 15.20
C ASN A 157 -17.10 -8.40 14.20
N ASN A 158 -16.82 -8.07 12.92
CA ASN A 158 -17.82 -7.87 11.86
C ASN A 158 -18.89 -6.80 12.15
N ILE A 159 -18.64 -5.89 13.08
CA ILE A 159 -19.54 -4.79 13.42
C ILE A 159 -19.89 -3.93 12.19
N ASN A 160 -18.91 -3.66 11.33
CA ASN A 160 -19.09 -2.89 10.10
C ASN A 160 -20.18 -3.48 9.19
N ILE A 161 -20.21 -4.81 8.99
CA ILE A 161 -21.21 -5.48 8.19
C ILE A 161 -22.59 -5.36 8.86
N ALA A 162 -22.68 -5.64 10.18
CA ALA A 162 -23.91 -5.48 10.94
C ALA A 162 -24.43 -4.03 10.88
N LEU A 163 -23.57 -3.02 10.86
CA LEU A 163 -23.98 -1.61 10.75
C LEU A 163 -24.43 -1.24 9.32
N ILE A 164 -23.84 -1.81 8.29
CA ILE A 164 -24.14 -1.47 6.87
C ILE A 164 -25.42 -2.13 6.38
N SER A 165 -25.71 -3.40 6.73
CA SER A 165 -26.91 -4.11 6.27
C SER A 165 -28.20 -3.48 6.80
N ALA A 166 -29.30 -3.50 6.05
CA ALA A 166 -30.64 -3.09 6.53
C ALA A 166 -31.27 -4.15 7.43
N THR A 167 -30.85 -5.40 7.31
CA THR A 167 -31.31 -6.53 8.13
C THR A 167 -30.60 -6.57 9.50
N GLY A 168 -31.05 -7.43 10.40
CA GLY A 168 -30.47 -7.55 11.75
C GLY A 168 -30.76 -6.35 12.67
N LYS A 169 -31.75 -5.51 12.35
CA LYS A 169 -32.05 -4.26 13.08
C LYS A 169 -33.51 -4.11 13.43
N LEU A 170 -33.75 -3.36 14.49
CA LEU A 170 -35.06 -2.84 14.84
C LEU A 170 -35.02 -1.32 14.81
N TYR A 171 -35.81 -0.72 13.93
CA TYR A 171 -35.87 0.71 13.72
C TYR A 171 -37.17 1.28 14.31
N LYS A 172 -37.10 2.44 14.92
CA LYS A 172 -38.28 3.23 15.25
C LYS A 172 -38.94 3.70 13.95
N ARG A 173 -40.24 3.36 13.76
CA ARG A 173 -40.91 3.62 12.48
C ARG A 173 -40.94 5.10 12.09
N SER A 174 -40.90 6.03 13.04
CA SER A 174 -40.86 7.48 12.75
C SER A 174 -39.65 7.92 11.91
N LEU A 175 -38.54 7.19 11.92
CA LEU A 175 -37.40 7.47 11.07
C LEU A 175 -37.70 7.39 9.58
N PHE A 176 -38.73 6.59 9.20
CA PHE A 176 -39.14 6.39 7.80
C PHE A 176 -40.08 7.45 7.26
N ASN A 177 -40.43 8.46 8.05
CA ASN A 177 -41.28 9.56 7.56
C ASN A 177 -40.56 10.35 6.45
N ASP A 178 -39.23 10.50 6.57
CA ASP A 178 -38.40 11.30 5.69
C ASP A 178 -37.25 10.47 5.04
N LEU A 179 -37.18 9.15 5.33
CA LEU A 179 -36.19 8.24 4.78
C LEU A 179 -36.79 7.30 3.75
N LEU A 180 -36.10 7.19 2.60
CA LEU A 180 -36.44 6.26 1.55
C LEU A 180 -35.20 5.47 1.10
N PHE A 181 -35.38 4.20 0.73
CA PHE A 181 -34.36 3.46 0.01
C PHE A 181 -34.17 4.05 -1.39
N PRO A 182 -32.95 4.13 -1.91
CA PRO A 182 -32.72 4.59 -3.27
C PRO A 182 -33.36 3.62 -4.28
N LYS A 183 -33.92 4.14 -5.36
CA LYS A 183 -34.42 3.32 -6.44
C LYS A 183 -33.32 2.90 -7.39
N GLU A 184 -33.41 1.69 -7.92
CA GLU A 184 -32.58 1.20 -9.04
C GLU A 184 -31.09 0.97 -8.74
N HIS A 185 -30.71 0.77 -7.47
CA HIS A 185 -29.32 0.46 -7.11
C HIS A 185 -29.24 -0.88 -6.36
N ALA A 186 -28.36 -1.76 -6.80
CA ALA A 186 -27.96 -2.93 -6.01
C ALA A 186 -27.12 -2.46 -4.81
N GLY A 187 -27.26 -3.06 -3.62
CA GLY A 187 -26.51 -2.62 -2.42
C GLY A 187 -27.05 -1.35 -1.77
N GLU A 188 -28.34 -1.11 -1.88
CA GLU A 188 -29.11 0.03 -1.35
C GLU A 188 -28.97 0.25 0.16
N ASP A 189 -28.62 -0.79 0.90
CA ASP A 189 -28.43 -0.76 2.36
C ASP A 189 -27.35 0.24 2.76
N GLY A 190 -26.27 0.30 1.99
CA GLY A 190 -25.17 1.24 2.23
C GLY A 190 -25.56 2.71 2.10
N PHE A 191 -26.56 3.01 1.25
CA PHE A 191 -27.12 4.37 1.11
C PHE A 191 -28.10 4.70 2.22
N PHE A 192 -28.89 3.72 2.62
CA PHE A 192 -29.99 3.91 3.56
C PHE A 192 -29.49 4.07 5.00
N ASN A 193 -28.66 3.15 5.50
CA ASN A 193 -28.34 3.08 6.91
C ASN A 193 -27.54 4.29 7.42
N LEU A 194 -26.63 4.85 6.65
CA LEU A 194 -25.94 6.08 7.04
C LEU A 194 -26.93 7.21 7.35
N LYS A 195 -27.95 7.39 6.50
CA LYS A 195 -29.01 8.40 6.69
C LYS A 195 -29.85 8.09 7.92
N ALA A 196 -30.19 6.81 8.12
CA ALA A 196 -30.93 6.39 9.30
C ALA A 196 -30.19 6.69 10.61
N TYR A 197 -28.88 6.44 10.65
CA TYR A 197 -28.05 6.77 11.81
C TYR A 197 -27.95 8.29 12.05
N LEU A 198 -27.78 9.09 11.00
CA LEU A 198 -27.75 10.55 11.12
C LEU A 198 -29.07 11.14 11.62
N MET A 199 -30.19 10.51 11.33
CA MET A 199 -31.52 10.92 11.78
C MET A 199 -31.91 10.35 13.16
N SER A 200 -31.14 9.39 13.69
CA SER A 200 -31.34 8.85 15.03
C SER A 200 -30.62 9.69 16.09
N GLU A 201 -31.14 9.71 17.32
CA GLU A 201 -30.40 10.28 18.45
C GLU A 201 -29.40 9.27 19.02
N ARG A 202 -29.79 7.99 19.05
CA ARG A 202 -29.02 6.88 19.61
C ARG A 202 -29.24 5.60 18.85
N THR A 203 -28.15 4.87 18.64
CA THR A 203 -28.17 3.48 18.16
C THR A 203 -27.55 2.60 19.23
N VAL A 204 -28.16 1.48 19.55
CA VAL A 204 -27.58 0.46 20.41
C VAL A 204 -27.22 -0.77 19.61
N TYR A 205 -26.01 -1.24 19.76
CA TYR A 205 -25.50 -2.48 19.20
C TYR A 205 -25.44 -3.55 20.29
N LEU A 206 -25.87 -4.76 19.96
CA LEU A 206 -25.69 -5.94 20.80
C LEU A 206 -24.86 -7.00 20.05
N ASN A 207 -23.75 -7.45 20.65
CA ASN A 207 -22.89 -8.47 20.08
C ASN A 207 -23.49 -9.86 20.29
N LYS A 208 -24.55 -10.17 19.55
CA LYS A 208 -25.27 -11.45 19.60
C LYS A 208 -25.73 -11.82 18.21
N GLY A 209 -25.42 -13.02 17.76
CA GLY A 209 -25.80 -13.51 16.43
C GLY A 209 -27.27 -13.89 16.35
N LEU A 210 -28.15 -12.88 16.32
CA LEU A 210 -29.63 -13.08 16.30
C LEU A 210 -30.22 -13.15 14.88
N TYR A 211 -29.46 -12.73 13.89
CA TYR A 211 -29.82 -12.82 12.49
C TYR A 211 -28.89 -13.82 11.79
N VAL A 212 -29.41 -14.71 10.97
CA VAL A 212 -28.61 -15.72 10.27
C VAL A 212 -28.66 -15.46 8.78
N TYR A 213 -27.53 -15.03 8.26
CA TYR A 213 -27.31 -14.83 6.83
C TYR A 213 -26.95 -16.17 6.17
N ARG A 214 -27.68 -16.52 5.09
CA ARG A 214 -27.42 -17.72 4.29
C ARG A 214 -26.51 -17.39 3.12
N GLU A 215 -25.33 -17.99 3.08
CA GLU A 215 -24.41 -17.88 1.94
C GLU A 215 -24.91 -18.77 0.80
N SER A 216 -25.29 -18.14 -0.33
CA SER A 216 -25.74 -18.87 -1.53
C SER A 216 -24.55 -19.49 -2.26
N PRO A 217 -24.66 -20.75 -2.74
CA PRO A 217 -23.62 -21.37 -3.55
C PRO A 217 -23.53 -20.84 -4.99
N GLU A 218 -24.48 -20.04 -5.43
CA GLU A 218 -24.51 -19.53 -6.80
C GLU A 218 -23.57 -18.34 -6.97
N MET A 219 -22.58 -18.50 -7.87
CA MET A 219 -21.73 -17.38 -8.28
C MET A 219 -22.55 -16.37 -9.07
N PRO A 220 -22.53 -15.08 -8.69
CA PRO A 220 -23.22 -14.04 -9.45
C PRO A 220 -22.73 -13.96 -10.90
N SER A 221 -23.61 -13.60 -11.84
CA SER A 221 -23.17 -13.37 -13.21
C SER A 221 -22.18 -12.21 -13.30
N ALA A 222 -21.29 -12.22 -14.31
CA ALA A 222 -20.31 -11.15 -14.53
C ALA A 222 -20.99 -9.76 -14.66
N THR A 223 -22.13 -9.68 -15.32
CA THR A 223 -22.90 -8.44 -15.44
C THR A 223 -23.42 -7.95 -14.09
N TRP A 224 -24.00 -8.87 -13.29
CA TRP A 224 -24.46 -8.53 -11.95
C TRP A 224 -23.32 -8.04 -11.07
N MET A 225 -22.14 -8.68 -11.16
CA MET A 225 -20.96 -8.28 -10.40
C MET A 225 -20.49 -6.86 -10.77
N GLN A 226 -20.51 -6.51 -12.07
CA GLN A 226 -20.16 -5.15 -12.52
C GLN A 226 -21.15 -4.11 -12.00
N ASP A 227 -22.45 -4.38 -12.10
CA ASP A 227 -23.50 -3.47 -11.60
C ASP A 227 -23.38 -3.30 -10.07
N TRP A 228 -23.11 -4.37 -9.35
CA TRP A 228 -22.90 -4.33 -7.91
C TRP A 228 -21.66 -3.52 -7.53
N MET A 229 -20.51 -3.70 -8.20
CA MET A 229 -19.30 -2.91 -7.96
C MET A 229 -19.54 -1.42 -8.23
N MET A 230 -20.19 -1.07 -9.34
CA MET A 230 -20.52 0.32 -9.64
C MET A 230 -21.45 0.93 -8.58
N THR A 231 -22.39 0.14 -8.08
CA THR A 231 -23.29 0.58 -6.99
C THR A 231 -22.52 0.85 -5.70
N LEU A 232 -21.55 0.00 -5.32
CA LEU A 232 -20.67 0.25 -4.17
C LEU A 232 -19.89 1.55 -4.34
N VAL A 233 -19.38 1.82 -5.55
CA VAL A 233 -18.67 3.07 -5.86
C VAL A 233 -19.60 4.26 -5.66
N TYR A 234 -20.79 4.26 -6.21
CA TYR A 234 -21.76 5.36 -6.06
C TYR A 234 -22.21 5.52 -4.59
N ALA A 235 -22.43 4.42 -3.88
CA ALA A 235 -22.77 4.47 -2.45
C ALA A 235 -21.69 5.14 -1.63
N MET A 236 -20.43 4.86 -1.94
CA MET A 236 -19.31 5.49 -1.25
C MET A 236 -19.19 6.97 -1.60
N GLU A 237 -19.43 7.37 -2.85
CA GLU A 237 -19.42 8.79 -3.28
C GLU A 237 -20.54 9.59 -2.59
N GLU A 238 -21.75 9.06 -2.50
CA GLU A 238 -22.83 9.71 -1.74
C GLU A 238 -22.47 9.81 -0.24
N ARG A 239 -21.87 8.77 0.32
CA ARG A 239 -21.41 8.75 1.71
C ARG A 239 -20.35 9.82 1.96
N LEU A 240 -19.38 9.97 1.08
CA LEU A 240 -18.39 11.04 1.15
C LEU A 240 -19.03 12.43 1.13
N ALA A 241 -20.02 12.65 0.26
CA ALA A 241 -20.74 13.92 0.19
C ALA A 241 -21.52 14.21 1.48
N ILE A 242 -22.20 13.22 2.05
CA ILE A 242 -22.93 13.34 3.30
C ILE A 242 -21.96 13.64 4.47
N VAL A 243 -20.90 12.87 4.61
CA VAL A 243 -19.89 13.04 5.67
C VAL A 243 -19.26 14.43 5.60
N ALA A 244 -18.89 14.88 4.39
CA ALA A 244 -18.34 16.21 4.15
C ALA A 244 -19.33 17.33 4.54
N SER A 245 -20.61 17.20 4.15
CA SER A 245 -21.64 18.23 4.43
C SER A 245 -21.95 18.38 5.91
N HIS A 246 -21.68 17.36 6.71
CA HIS A 246 -21.86 17.39 8.18
C HIS A 246 -20.56 17.72 8.93
N GLY A 247 -19.47 18.04 8.22
CA GLY A 247 -18.20 18.45 8.81
C GLY A 247 -17.41 17.33 9.49
N PHE A 248 -17.70 16.07 9.18
CA PHE A 248 -16.91 14.94 9.69
C PHE A 248 -15.59 14.80 8.92
N PRO A 249 -14.53 14.26 9.57
CA PRO A 249 -13.24 13.97 8.91
C PRO A 249 -13.41 13.00 7.75
N LEU A 250 -12.81 13.32 6.61
CA LEU A 250 -12.92 12.50 5.38
C LEU A 250 -11.80 11.47 5.22
N GLU A 251 -10.75 11.54 6.03
CA GLU A 251 -9.52 10.77 5.82
C GLU A 251 -9.78 9.26 5.71
N LYS A 252 -10.44 8.66 6.69
CA LYS A 252 -10.74 7.22 6.69
C LYS A 252 -11.60 6.85 5.48
N TYR A 253 -12.59 7.67 5.15
CA TYR A 253 -13.50 7.44 4.02
C TYR A 253 -12.77 7.50 2.68
N MET A 254 -11.84 8.41 2.51
CA MET A 254 -11.04 8.54 1.28
C MET A 254 -10.07 7.37 1.11
N VAL A 255 -9.45 6.91 2.20
CA VAL A 255 -8.60 5.71 2.18
C VAL A 255 -9.42 4.49 1.77
N THR A 256 -10.57 4.27 2.41
CA THR A 256 -11.47 3.14 2.09
C THR A 256 -11.99 3.24 0.65
N TYR A 257 -12.37 4.44 0.19
CA TYR A 257 -12.83 4.64 -1.19
C TYR A 257 -11.75 4.26 -2.21
N ARG A 258 -10.51 4.66 -1.96
CA ARG A 258 -9.39 4.29 -2.81
C ARG A 258 -9.14 2.78 -2.83
N GLN A 259 -9.07 2.15 -1.64
CA GLN A 259 -8.89 0.69 -1.53
C GLN A 259 -10.01 -0.07 -2.23
N MET A 260 -11.25 0.44 -2.14
CA MET A 260 -12.39 -0.14 -2.83
C MET A 260 -12.24 -0.03 -4.36
N LEU A 261 -11.83 1.12 -4.89
CA LEU A 261 -11.57 1.28 -6.33
C LEU A 261 -10.47 0.34 -6.81
N GLU A 262 -9.38 0.20 -6.06
CA GLU A 262 -8.29 -0.75 -6.35
C GLU A 262 -8.80 -2.21 -6.37
N ALA A 263 -9.59 -2.59 -5.38
CA ALA A 263 -10.17 -3.93 -5.31
C ALA A 263 -11.15 -4.20 -6.47
N CYS A 264 -11.97 -3.21 -6.84
CA CYS A 264 -12.86 -3.31 -7.99
C CYS A 264 -12.09 -3.45 -9.31
N LEU A 265 -11.04 -2.65 -9.54
CA LEU A 265 -10.20 -2.76 -10.73
C LEU A 265 -9.57 -4.15 -10.84
N LYS A 266 -8.95 -4.62 -9.75
CA LYS A 266 -8.34 -5.94 -9.70
C LYS A 266 -9.34 -7.07 -9.99
N ASN A 267 -10.54 -7.00 -9.41
CA ASN A 267 -11.58 -8.00 -9.65
C ASN A 267 -12.01 -8.04 -11.13
N VAL A 268 -12.20 -6.87 -11.76
CA VAL A 268 -12.57 -6.77 -13.18
C VAL A 268 -11.46 -7.29 -14.08
N GLU A 269 -10.19 -7.02 -13.74
CA GLU A 269 -9.01 -7.54 -14.47
C GLU A 269 -8.91 -9.06 -14.37
N GLU A 270 -9.09 -9.63 -13.18
CA GLU A 270 -9.09 -11.09 -12.95
C GLU A 270 -10.20 -11.81 -13.74
N GLN A 271 -11.31 -11.13 -13.99
CA GLN A 271 -12.41 -11.65 -14.81
C GLN A 271 -12.23 -11.42 -16.32
N GLY A 272 -11.17 -10.73 -16.76
CA GLY A 272 -10.92 -10.41 -18.16
C GLY A 272 -11.88 -9.39 -18.77
N LEU A 273 -12.50 -8.53 -17.97
CA LEU A 273 -13.56 -7.57 -18.37
C LEU A 273 -13.03 -6.12 -18.50
N THR A 274 -11.77 -5.97 -18.88
CA THR A 274 -11.07 -4.66 -18.99
C THR A 274 -11.63 -3.73 -20.08
N ASP A 275 -12.43 -4.26 -21.01
CA ASP A 275 -13.08 -3.46 -22.06
C ASP A 275 -14.46 -2.92 -21.64
N SER A 276 -14.90 -3.18 -20.41
CA SER A 276 -16.22 -2.75 -19.91
C SER A 276 -16.26 -1.26 -19.57
N ASP A 277 -17.45 -0.66 -19.64
CA ASP A 277 -17.68 0.73 -19.22
C ASP A 277 -17.47 0.90 -17.71
N ALA A 278 -17.78 -0.13 -16.92
CA ALA A 278 -17.53 -0.16 -15.48
C ALA A 278 -16.02 -0.03 -15.19
N TYR A 279 -15.17 -0.81 -15.88
CA TYR A 279 -13.72 -0.73 -15.72
C TYR A 279 -13.19 0.68 -16.04
N ARG A 280 -13.59 1.24 -17.19
CA ARG A 280 -13.17 2.59 -17.60
C ARG A 280 -13.59 3.65 -16.58
N SER A 281 -14.82 3.59 -16.09
CA SER A 281 -15.34 4.53 -15.08
C SER A 281 -14.56 4.43 -13.76
N ILE A 282 -14.28 3.22 -13.27
CA ILE A 282 -13.53 3.02 -12.03
C ILE A 282 -12.07 3.46 -12.21
N GLN A 283 -11.46 3.15 -13.35
CA GLN A 283 -10.10 3.58 -13.68
C GLN A 283 -9.96 5.10 -13.73
N GLU A 284 -10.92 5.81 -14.38
CA GLU A 284 -10.95 7.26 -14.41
C GLU A 284 -11.03 7.85 -13.00
N LYS A 285 -11.96 7.36 -12.17
CA LYS A 285 -12.12 7.79 -10.77
C LYS A 285 -10.84 7.58 -9.96
N PHE A 286 -10.22 6.43 -10.11
CA PHE A 286 -8.95 6.09 -9.45
C PHE A 286 -7.81 7.01 -9.89
N GLN A 287 -7.69 7.29 -11.19
CA GLN A 287 -6.70 8.21 -11.73
C GLN A 287 -6.92 9.64 -11.21
N VAL A 288 -8.16 10.15 -11.23
CA VAL A 288 -8.49 11.49 -10.72
C VAL A 288 -8.14 11.61 -9.23
N LEU A 289 -8.45 10.60 -8.43
CA LEU A 289 -8.08 10.57 -7.01
C LEU A 289 -6.55 10.54 -6.80
N SER A 290 -5.83 9.88 -7.70
CA SER A 290 -4.37 9.83 -7.64
C SER A 290 -3.72 11.16 -8.00
N LEU A 291 -4.37 11.97 -8.85
CA LEU A 291 -3.95 13.33 -9.21
C LEU A 291 -4.33 14.37 -8.15
N ALA A 292 -5.36 14.10 -7.34
CA ALA A 292 -5.77 15.01 -6.29
C ALA A 292 -4.65 15.14 -5.25
N PRO A 293 -4.23 16.36 -4.85
CA PRO A 293 -3.35 16.50 -3.71
C PRO A 293 -4.03 15.87 -2.50
N GLN A 294 -3.36 14.92 -1.86
CA GLN A 294 -3.86 14.29 -0.63
C GLN A 294 -3.83 15.30 0.52
N ARG A 295 -4.80 16.20 0.55
CA ARG A 295 -5.01 17.17 1.64
C ARG A 295 -5.76 16.59 2.83
N TYR A 296 -6.03 15.28 2.81
CA TYR A 296 -6.97 14.66 3.74
C TYR A 296 -6.35 14.25 5.08
N GLU A 297 -5.02 14.23 5.17
CA GLU A 297 -4.37 14.04 6.46
C GLU A 297 -4.08 15.39 7.13
N THR A 298 -4.83 15.70 8.18
CA THR A 298 -4.58 16.85 9.06
C THR A 298 -3.32 16.64 9.89
N LYS A 299 -2.94 15.39 10.16
CA LYS A 299 -1.73 15.03 10.91
C LYS A 299 -0.60 14.71 9.95
N LYS A 300 0.40 15.59 9.89
CA LYS A 300 1.61 15.35 9.09
C LYS A 300 2.40 14.19 9.68
N ARG A 301 2.94 13.34 8.81
CA ARG A 301 3.79 12.20 9.17
C ARG A 301 5.23 12.66 9.29
N ALA A 302 5.90 12.22 10.35
CA ALA A 302 7.26 12.65 10.67
C ALA A 302 8.31 11.80 9.92
N ILE A 303 9.17 12.46 9.16
CA ILE A 303 10.39 11.88 8.61
C ILE A 303 11.58 12.71 9.09
N VAL A 304 12.62 12.05 9.57
CA VAL A 304 13.84 12.66 10.08
C VAL A 304 15.01 12.36 9.17
N LEU A 305 15.74 13.40 8.81
CA LEU A 305 17.04 13.33 8.13
C LEU A 305 18.09 13.98 9.00
N ALA A 306 19.33 13.50 8.92
CA ALA A 306 20.46 14.10 9.61
C ALA A 306 21.62 14.32 8.61
N ALA A 307 22.05 15.56 8.47
CA ALA A 307 23.08 15.91 7.50
C ALA A 307 23.82 17.21 7.87
N ASN A 308 25.01 17.39 7.34
CA ASN A 308 25.65 18.70 7.20
C ASN A 308 25.51 19.21 5.75
N TYR A 309 25.80 20.47 5.51
CA TYR A 309 25.56 21.13 4.22
C TYR A 309 26.33 20.49 3.04
N THR A 310 27.40 19.75 3.29
CA THR A 310 28.12 19.02 2.22
C THR A 310 27.26 17.94 1.55
N TYR A 311 26.17 17.55 2.19
CA TYR A 311 25.20 16.57 1.68
C TYR A 311 23.89 17.20 1.18
N VAL A 312 23.89 18.50 0.85
CA VAL A 312 22.67 19.23 0.47
C VAL A 312 21.95 18.62 -0.74
N ASP A 313 22.68 18.20 -1.79
CA ASP A 313 22.11 17.58 -2.98
C ASP A 313 21.52 16.20 -2.69
N GLN A 314 22.15 15.47 -1.79
CA GLN A 314 21.68 14.16 -1.35
C GLN A 314 20.40 14.29 -0.54
N VAL A 315 20.36 15.22 0.41
CA VAL A 315 19.15 15.55 1.16
C VAL A 315 17.99 15.93 0.22
N LEU A 316 18.26 16.79 -0.78
CA LEU A 316 17.25 17.18 -1.77
C LEU A 316 16.75 15.98 -2.60
N THR A 317 17.65 15.10 -3.03
CA THR A 317 17.30 13.91 -3.80
C THR A 317 16.44 12.96 -2.97
N THR A 318 16.81 12.70 -1.72
CA THR A 318 16.03 11.89 -0.78
C THR A 318 14.63 12.50 -0.57
N ILE A 319 14.53 13.82 -0.29
CA ILE A 319 13.25 14.51 -0.11
C ILE A 319 12.38 14.44 -1.38
N LYS A 320 12.96 14.66 -2.57
CA LYS A 320 12.24 14.54 -3.84
C LYS A 320 11.66 13.14 -4.03
N SER A 321 12.45 12.09 -3.76
CA SER A 321 11.95 10.71 -3.86
C SER A 321 10.79 10.43 -2.90
N ILE A 322 10.84 10.99 -1.69
CA ILE A 322 9.76 10.82 -0.70
C ILE A 322 8.49 11.54 -1.16
N VAL A 323 8.57 12.82 -1.53
CA VAL A 323 7.37 13.58 -1.94
C VAL A 323 6.86 13.19 -3.33
N PHE A 324 7.63 12.46 -4.12
CA PHE A 324 7.18 11.82 -5.34
C PHE A 324 6.10 10.75 -5.04
N HIS A 325 6.26 10.01 -3.94
CA HIS A 325 5.36 8.91 -3.53
C HIS A 325 4.46 9.26 -2.35
N HIS A 326 4.71 10.35 -1.63
CA HIS A 326 3.99 10.70 -0.39
C HIS A 326 3.56 12.15 -0.36
N ARG A 327 2.54 12.44 0.48
CA ARG A 327 2.04 13.79 0.76
C ARG A 327 2.00 14.02 2.27
N ASN A 328 1.83 15.29 2.67
CA ASN A 328 1.64 15.67 4.08
C ASN A 328 2.77 15.19 5.00
N ILE A 329 4.01 15.29 4.53
CA ILE A 329 5.19 14.92 5.30
C ILE A 329 5.75 16.15 6.03
N ARG A 330 6.07 15.97 7.30
CA ARG A 330 6.89 16.90 8.06
C ARG A 330 8.30 16.33 8.15
N PHE A 331 9.22 16.95 7.42
CA PHE A 331 10.62 16.62 7.49
C PHE A 331 11.27 17.37 8.65
N TYR A 332 12.00 16.66 9.49
CA TYR A 332 12.87 17.20 10.51
C TYR A 332 14.33 17.02 10.04
N LEU A 333 14.97 18.12 9.63
CA LEU A 333 16.38 18.06 9.24
C LEU A 333 17.28 18.46 10.41
N ILE A 334 17.89 17.46 11.04
CA ILE A 334 18.86 17.69 12.14
C ILE A 334 20.20 18.04 11.52
N ASN A 335 20.65 19.27 11.82
CA ASN A 335 21.84 19.85 11.19
C ASN A 335 22.54 20.85 12.11
N ASP A 336 23.74 21.30 11.71
CA ASP A 336 24.48 22.34 12.41
C ASP A 336 24.92 23.51 11.51
N ASP A 337 24.70 23.45 10.19
CA ASP A 337 25.29 24.42 9.24
C ASP A 337 24.37 24.85 8.06
N PHE A 338 23.16 24.29 7.92
CA PHE A 338 22.23 24.74 6.88
C PHE A 338 21.70 26.15 7.15
N SER A 339 21.54 26.97 6.10
CA SER A 339 21.02 28.34 6.21
C SER A 339 19.50 28.40 6.30
N GLN A 340 18.96 29.44 6.93
CA GLN A 340 17.51 29.70 6.98
C GLN A 340 16.90 29.95 5.59
N GLU A 341 17.68 30.55 4.67
CA GLU A 341 17.27 30.79 3.29
C GLU A 341 17.01 29.51 2.55
N TRP A 342 17.86 28.49 2.77
CA TRP A 342 17.68 27.17 2.18
C TRP A 342 16.34 26.56 2.62
N PHE A 343 16.02 26.59 3.93
CA PHE A 343 14.75 26.08 4.46
C PHE A 343 13.54 26.83 3.87
N ARG A 344 13.60 28.16 3.77
CA ARG A 344 12.54 28.95 3.15
C ARG A 344 12.35 28.61 1.67
N GLY A 345 13.47 28.41 0.95
CA GLY A 345 13.45 27.99 -0.46
C GLY A 345 12.77 26.64 -0.63
N LEU A 346 13.22 25.63 0.14
CA LEU A 346 12.69 24.27 0.06
C LEU A 346 11.20 24.20 0.47
N ASN A 347 10.79 24.93 1.52
CA ASN A 347 9.40 24.94 1.97
C ASN A 347 8.43 25.49 0.92
N ARG A 348 8.85 26.43 0.05
CA ARG A 348 8.01 26.89 -1.07
C ARG A 348 7.69 25.76 -2.05
N HIS A 349 8.65 24.87 -2.31
CA HIS A 349 8.42 23.71 -3.16
C HIS A 349 7.59 22.63 -2.46
N LEU A 350 7.88 22.36 -1.19
CA LEU A 350 7.19 21.34 -0.40
C LEU A 350 5.71 21.67 -0.15
N ALA A 351 5.33 22.93 -0.17
CA ALA A 351 3.94 23.36 0.00
C ALA A 351 2.99 22.74 -1.04
N ALA A 352 3.46 22.51 -2.28
CA ALA A 352 2.68 21.84 -3.33
C ALA A 352 2.30 20.38 -2.97
N PHE A 353 3.05 19.76 -2.04
CA PHE A 353 2.83 18.40 -1.56
C PHE A 353 2.16 18.36 -0.17
N GLY A 354 1.68 19.50 0.35
CA GLY A 354 1.20 19.61 1.73
C GLY A 354 2.28 19.38 2.79
N SER A 355 3.55 19.33 2.37
CA SER A 355 4.71 18.95 3.19
C SER A 355 5.51 20.18 3.62
N GLU A 356 6.38 20.00 4.62
CA GLU A 356 7.26 21.06 5.13
C GLU A 356 8.55 20.47 5.65
N VAL A 357 9.60 21.29 5.75
CA VAL A 357 10.85 20.94 6.43
C VAL A 357 11.12 21.89 7.60
N ILE A 358 11.41 21.29 8.76
CA ILE A 358 11.74 21.99 10.00
C ILE A 358 13.26 22.02 10.17
N ASN A 359 13.80 23.20 10.47
CA ASN A 359 15.22 23.36 10.82
C ASN A 359 15.45 22.91 12.26
N CYS A 360 16.06 21.75 12.42
CA CYS A 360 16.44 21.19 13.72
C CYS A 360 17.94 21.44 13.98
N ARG A 361 18.28 22.69 14.25
CA ARG A 361 19.67 23.09 14.46
C ARG A 361 20.18 22.63 15.82
N VAL A 362 21.34 21.99 15.83
CA VAL A 362 22.02 21.50 17.03
C VAL A 362 23.41 22.10 17.17
N ASP A 363 23.90 22.22 18.40
CA ASP A 363 25.32 22.42 18.67
C ASP A 363 26.05 21.07 18.60
N SER A 364 26.76 20.87 17.51
CA SER A 364 27.52 19.64 17.26
C SER A 364 28.92 19.61 17.91
N SER A 365 29.32 20.65 18.64
CA SER A 365 30.69 20.79 19.21
C SER A 365 31.14 19.54 19.99
N HIS A 366 30.26 19.00 20.83
CA HIS A 366 30.53 17.82 21.63
C HIS A 366 30.61 16.51 20.82
N ILE A 367 29.95 16.46 19.64
CA ILE A 367 29.93 15.27 18.77
C ILE A 367 31.11 15.26 17.81
N ARG A 368 31.53 16.42 17.35
CA ARG A 368 32.65 16.57 16.40
C ARG A 368 34.00 15.98 16.92
N GLN A 369 34.14 15.82 18.24
CA GLN A 369 35.32 15.17 18.82
C GLN A 369 35.37 13.66 18.55
N TYR A 370 34.22 13.00 18.31
CA TYR A 370 34.14 11.56 18.03
C TYR A 370 34.44 11.23 16.56
N LYS A 371 35.41 11.93 15.94
CA LYS A 371 35.82 11.68 14.56
C LYS A 371 36.37 10.27 14.42
N THR A 372 35.62 9.41 13.79
CA THR A 372 36.05 8.17 13.16
C THR A 372 36.17 8.39 11.65
N ASN A 373 36.41 7.33 10.85
CA ASN A 373 36.40 7.40 9.38
C ASN A 373 35.05 7.78 8.78
N SER A 374 33.99 7.94 9.59
CA SER A 374 32.65 8.38 9.22
C SER A 374 32.47 9.88 9.50
N ASN A 375 31.54 10.50 8.75
CA ASN A 375 31.15 11.88 8.99
C ASN A 375 30.44 12.00 10.35
N TYR A 376 30.83 12.98 11.21
CA TYR A 376 30.21 13.22 12.51
C TYR A 376 28.68 13.41 12.41
N ALA A 377 28.16 13.80 11.24
CA ALA A 377 26.71 14.00 11.03
C ALA A 377 25.89 12.74 11.29
N SER A 378 26.48 11.55 11.21
CA SER A 378 25.79 10.31 11.55
C SER A 378 25.35 10.23 13.02
N TYR A 379 26.08 10.88 13.94
CA TYR A 379 25.68 10.98 15.36
C TYR A 379 24.52 11.95 15.60
N LEU A 380 24.20 12.83 14.64
CA LEU A 380 23.08 13.77 14.78
C LEU A 380 21.71 13.07 14.95
N ARG A 381 21.59 11.82 14.49
CA ARG A 381 20.38 11.00 14.71
C ARG A 381 20.03 10.77 16.19
N TYR A 382 20.96 10.97 17.12
CA TYR A 382 20.68 10.88 18.56
C TYR A 382 19.70 11.95 19.06
N PHE A 383 19.57 13.07 18.34
CA PHE A 383 18.70 14.20 18.72
C PHE A 383 17.26 14.08 18.20
N VAL A 384 16.88 12.97 17.57
CA VAL A 384 15.53 12.80 16.99
C VAL A 384 14.44 13.15 18.00
N ALA A 385 14.51 12.62 19.21
CA ALA A 385 13.49 12.82 20.22
C ALA A 385 13.40 14.25 20.76
N ASP A 386 14.40 15.10 20.53
CA ASP A 386 14.37 16.50 20.99
C ASP A 386 13.48 17.38 20.13
N PHE A 387 13.35 17.05 18.84
CA PHE A 387 12.67 17.90 17.86
C PHE A 387 11.34 17.35 17.39
N VAL A 388 11.19 16.03 17.29
CA VAL A 388 9.99 15.41 16.74
C VAL A 388 8.84 15.50 17.74
N SER A 389 7.71 16.08 17.32
CA SER A 389 6.51 16.21 18.15
C SER A 389 5.64 14.97 18.13
N GLU A 390 5.66 14.23 17.04
CA GLU A 390 4.89 12.99 16.83
C GLU A 390 5.41 11.86 17.72
N GLU A 391 4.56 10.91 18.07
CA GLU A 391 4.93 9.76 18.92
C GLU A 391 5.86 8.76 18.23
N GLN A 392 5.90 8.83 16.88
CA GLN A 392 6.70 7.97 16.02
C GLN A 392 7.22 8.75 14.82
N ALA A 393 8.43 8.42 14.36
CA ALA A 393 9.01 9.00 13.15
C ALA A 393 9.82 7.97 12.38
N LEU A 394 9.89 8.14 11.05
CA LEU A 394 10.83 7.42 10.20
C LEU A 394 12.15 8.20 10.13
N TYR A 395 13.24 7.56 10.47
CA TYR A 395 14.60 8.08 10.24
C TYR A 395 15.18 7.48 8.98
N LEU A 396 15.71 8.33 8.08
CA LEU A 396 16.41 7.92 6.87
C LEU A 396 17.74 8.63 6.75
N ASP A 397 18.77 7.91 6.33
CA ASP A 397 20.03 8.53 5.89
C ASP A 397 19.83 9.28 4.56
N SER A 398 20.61 10.34 4.34
CA SER A 398 20.49 11.20 3.16
C SER A 398 21.02 10.60 1.86
N ASP A 399 21.57 9.40 1.90
CA ASP A 399 22.02 8.61 0.75
C ASP A 399 21.03 7.48 0.38
N MET A 400 19.74 7.72 0.64
CA MET A 400 18.64 6.82 0.30
C MET A 400 17.69 7.45 -0.71
N VAL A 401 17.01 6.62 -1.49
CA VAL A 401 15.84 7.02 -2.27
C VAL A 401 14.67 6.09 -2.00
N VAL A 402 13.49 6.69 -1.87
CA VAL A 402 12.21 5.98 -1.69
C VAL A 402 11.59 5.76 -3.06
N THR A 403 11.19 4.54 -3.35
CA THR A 403 10.65 4.11 -4.65
C THR A 403 9.22 3.58 -4.54
N GLY A 404 8.64 3.58 -3.34
CA GLY A 404 7.31 3.06 -3.10
C GLY A 404 6.69 3.55 -1.81
N SER A 405 5.55 2.99 -1.43
CA SER A 405 4.79 3.40 -0.26
C SER A 405 5.47 3.00 1.05
N LEU A 406 5.55 3.94 1.99
CA LEU A 406 5.98 3.75 3.39
C LEU A 406 4.79 3.86 4.37
N GLU A 407 3.55 3.81 3.88
CA GLU A 407 2.34 4.06 4.69
C GLU A 407 2.22 3.11 5.87
N ASP A 408 2.51 1.82 5.64
CA ASP A 408 2.53 0.76 6.64
C ASP A 408 3.49 1.02 7.81
N LEU A 409 4.53 1.83 7.59
CA LEU A 409 5.54 2.13 8.60
C LEU A 409 5.16 3.32 9.48
N PHE A 410 4.34 4.25 9.01
CA PHE A 410 3.91 5.41 9.81
C PHE A 410 2.94 5.04 10.93
N THR A 411 2.27 3.90 10.81
CA THR A 411 1.30 3.37 11.78
C THR A 411 1.74 2.05 12.41
N LEU A 412 3.02 1.67 12.22
CA LEU A 412 3.56 0.42 12.72
C LEU A 412 3.48 0.36 14.25
N ASP A 413 2.85 -0.68 14.80
CA ASP A 413 2.90 -0.94 16.23
C ASP A 413 4.31 -1.45 16.63
N LEU A 414 5.04 -0.64 17.37
CA LEU A 414 6.37 -1.00 17.89
C LEU A 414 6.32 -1.99 19.06
N GLN A 415 5.15 -2.38 19.53
CA GLN A 415 4.97 -3.35 20.62
C GLN A 415 5.76 -2.97 21.87
N GLY A 416 5.79 -1.69 22.23
CA GLY A 416 6.52 -1.13 23.36
C GLY A 416 8.06 -1.08 23.17
N ARG A 417 8.58 -1.38 21.97
CA ARG A 417 10.02 -1.33 21.67
C ARG A 417 10.45 0.08 21.27
N PRO A 418 11.74 0.43 21.44
CA PRO A 418 12.27 1.75 21.11
C PRO A 418 12.30 2.06 19.63
N LEU A 419 12.43 1.05 18.79
CA LEU A 419 12.52 1.20 17.34
C LEU A 419 12.22 -0.10 16.57
N ALA A 420 11.93 0.06 15.27
CA ALA A 420 11.99 -1.02 14.29
C ALA A 420 13.05 -0.69 13.23
N ALA A 421 13.75 -1.70 12.70
CA ALA A 421 14.81 -1.53 11.70
C ALA A 421 15.03 -2.80 10.87
N VAL A 422 15.76 -2.69 9.78
CA VAL A 422 16.13 -3.82 8.94
C VAL A 422 17.43 -4.46 9.47
N ARG A 423 17.47 -5.79 9.49
CA ARG A 423 18.68 -6.53 9.90
C ARG A 423 19.86 -6.20 8.98
N ASP A 424 21.03 -5.94 9.59
CA ASP A 424 22.29 -5.83 8.85
C ASP A 424 22.88 -7.22 8.57
N TYR A 425 22.78 -7.66 7.32
CA TYR A 425 23.26 -8.97 6.88
C TYR A 425 24.78 -9.00 6.54
N ALA A 426 25.41 -7.83 6.43
CA ALA A 426 26.84 -7.76 6.12
C ALA A 426 27.73 -8.00 7.36
N ILE A 427 27.18 -7.79 8.54
CA ILE A 427 27.91 -7.97 9.80
C ILE A 427 27.71 -9.40 10.28
N GLN A 428 28.68 -10.26 10.00
CA GLN A 428 28.79 -11.59 10.62
C GLN A 428 29.44 -11.42 12.00
N VAL A 429 28.62 -11.32 13.03
CA VAL A 429 29.12 -11.36 14.42
C VAL A 429 29.30 -12.82 14.82
N GLN A 430 30.45 -13.18 15.37
CA GLN A 430 30.73 -14.54 15.86
C GLN A 430 29.73 -15.02 16.92
N ASP A 431 28.95 -14.12 17.51
CA ASP A 431 28.06 -14.33 18.65
C ASP A 431 26.56 -14.54 18.29
N ARG A 432 26.19 -14.91 17.08
CA ARG A 432 24.80 -15.18 16.65
C ARG A 432 23.75 -14.07 16.89
N GLN A 433 24.16 -12.87 17.30
CA GLN A 433 23.22 -11.78 17.58
C GLN A 433 22.95 -10.97 16.33
N ALA A 434 21.66 -10.77 16.03
CA ALA A 434 21.24 -9.94 14.92
C ALA A 434 21.53 -8.46 15.24
N MET A 435 22.28 -7.79 14.38
CA MET A 435 22.44 -6.34 14.38
C MET A 435 21.50 -5.73 13.34
N PHE A 436 21.04 -4.50 13.58
CA PHE A 436 20.26 -3.75 12.61
C PHE A 436 21.12 -2.66 11.93
N ASP A 437 20.72 -2.32 10.70
CA ASP A 437 21.25 -1.19 9.96
C ASP A 437 20.60 0.11 10.47
N ALA A 438 21.39 1.05 10.95
CA ALA A 438 20.90 2.28 11.57
C ALA A 438 20.54 3.38 10.55
N GLY A 439 20.74 3.15 9.26
CA GLY A 439 20.41 4.11 8.21
C GLY A 439 18.91 4.28 7.97
N PHE A 440 18.12 3.26 8.32
CA PHE A 440 16.66 3.32 8.25
C PHE A 440 16.03 2.76 9.53
N MET A 441 15.24 3.57 10.22
CA MET A 441 14.60 3.19 11.48
C MET A 441 13.20 3.79 11.61
N VAL A 442 12.26 3.02 12.15
CA VAL A 442 11.02 3.55 12.71
C VAL A 442 11.28 3.79 14.18
N ILE A 443 11.29 5.03 14.64
CA ILE A 443 11.68 5.42 15.99
C ILE A 443 10.45 5.76 16.82
N GLY A 444 10.24 5.09 17.96
CA GLY A 444 9.27 5.46 18.99
C GLY A 444 9.78 6.66 19.78
N THR A 445 9.44 7.87 19.34
CA THR A 445 9.95 9.12 19.94
C THR A 445 9.48 9.30 21.37
N ALA A 446 8.26 8.82 21.70
CA ALA A 446 7.75 8.80 23.07
C ALA A 446 8.65 7.96 23.99
N TYR A 447 9.05 6.77 23.58
CA TYR A 447 10.00 5.92 24.31
C TYR A 447 11.34 6.62 24.48
N TRP A 448 11.90 7.19 23.40
CA TRP A 448 13.20 7.87 23.45
C TRP A 448 13.18 9.08 24.39
N LYS A 449 12.08 9.84 24.44
CA LYS A 449 11.89 10.94 25.40
C LYS A 449 11.81 10.44 26.84
N GLN A 450 10.96 9.43 27.08
CA GLN A 450 10.72 8.88 28.43
C GLN A 450 12.04 8.36 29.06
N TYR A 451 12.89 7.70 28.29
CA TYR A 451 14.15 7.11 28.77
C TYR A 451 15.38 7.98 28.52
N ASN A 452 15.21 9.24 28.10
CA ASN A 452 16.29 10.18 27.80
C ASN A 452 17.39 9.55 26.93
N MET A 453 16.99 8.92 25.84
CA MET A 453 17.89 8.10 24.99
C MET A 453 19.04 8.91 24.41
N ARG A 454 18.86 10.21 24.09
CA ARG A 454 19.94 11.07 23.64
C ARG A 454 21.12 11.04 24.61
N ARG A 455 20.86 11.31 25.89
CA ARG A 455 21.92 11.33 26.90
C ARG A 455 22.60 9.98 27.03
N HIS A 456 21.82 8.90 27.08
CA HIS A 456 22.34 7.54 27.17
C HIS A 456 23.23 7.18 25.99
N LEU A 457 22.83 7.53 24.75
CA LEU A 457 23.62 7.29 23.54
C LEU A 457 24.92 8.12 23.53
N ILE A 458 24.88 9.38 23.96
CA ILE A 458 26.09 10.22 24.06
C ILE A 458 27.05 9.66 25.12
N ASP A 459 26.55 9.28 26.29
CA ASP A 459 27.39 8.69 27.36
C ASP A 459 28.06 7.40 26.89
N MET A 460 27.31 6.50 26.25
CA MET A 460 27.83 5.28 25.64
C MET A 460 28.87 5.58 24.54
N THR A 461 28.61 6.59 23.69
CA THR A 461 29.56 7.00 22.65
C THR A 461 30.86 7.51 23.26
N SER A 462 30.78 8.31 24.32
CA SER A 462 31.95 8.83 25.03
C SER A 462 32.85 7.71 25.55
N GLU A 463 32.26 6.60 25.99
CA GLU A 463 33.02 5.46 26.54
C GLU A 463 33.55 4.51 25.45
N TRP A 464 32.83 4.34 24.33
CA TRP A 464 33.04 3.24 23.40
C TRP A 464 33.43 3.64 21.97
N HIS A 465 33.36 4.93 21.57
CA HIS A 465 33.56 5.36 20.17
C HIS A 465 34.85 4.91 19.50
N ASP A 466 35.93 4.77 20.25
CA ASP A 466 37.27 4.32 19.79
C ASP A 466 37.43 2.79 19.84
N LYS A 467 36.48 2.06 20.44
CA LYS A 467 36.53 0.60 20.66
C LYS A 467 35.57 -0.16 19.74
N VAL A 468 34.69 0.53 19.04
CA VAL A 468 33.66 -0.10 18.21
C VAL A 468 33.96 0.02 16.71
N PRO A 469 33.63 -1.00 15.89
CA PRO A 469 34.02 -1.04 14.48
C PRO A 469 33.20 -0.15 13.56
N PHE A 470 31.93 0.13 13.89
CA PHE A 470 30.97 0.80 13.02
C PHE A 470 30.35 2.04 13.68
N ALA A 471 31.18 2.85 14.33
CA ALA A 471 30.81 4.15 14.90
C ALA A 471 29.43 4.12 15.64
N GLU A 472 28.54 5.05 15.33
CA GLU A 472 27.22 5.19 15.97
C GLU A 472 26.32 3.97 15.76
N GLN A 473 26.43 3.24 14.66
CA GLN A 473 25.63 2.02 14.43
C GLN A 473 25.96 0.96 15.49
N SER A 474 27.24 0.80 15.85
CA SER A 474 27.63 -0.13 16.91
C SER A 474 27.05 0.29 18.25
N ILE A 475 27.09 1.58 18.59
CA ILE A 475 26.53 2.12 19.84
C ILE A 475 25.03 1.86 19.92
N LEU A 476 24.28 2.18 18.85
CA LEU A 476 22.84 1.92 18.78
C LEU A 476 22.52 0.43 18.99
N ASN A 477 23.28 -0.45 18.33
CA ASN A 477 23.11 -1.89 18.47
C ASN A 477 23.51 -2.42 19.86
N MET A 478 24.43 -1.78 20.57
CA MET A 478 24.75 -2.11 21.97
C MET A 478 23.63 -1.69 22.91
N VAL A 479 23.10 -0.47 22.74
CA VAL A 479 22.04 0.10 23.60
C VAL A 479 20.71 -0.63 23.39
N PHE A 480 20.34 -0.90 22.16
CA PHE A 480 19.05 -1.53 21.82
C PHE A 480 19.15 -3.05 21.60
N ARG A 481 20.20 -3.68 22.10
CA ARG A 481 20.47 -5.10 21.94
C ARG A 481 19.24 -5.95 22.26
N ASN A 482 18.77 -6.75 21.27
CA ASN A 482 17.57 -7.60 21.37
C ASN A 482 16.23 -6.87 21.69
N ASN A 483 16.21 -5.54 21.67
CA ASN A 483 15.02 -4.73 21.95
C ASN A 483 14.67 -3.84 20.75
N TRP A 484 14.46 -4.43 19.60
CA TRP A 484 14.00 -3.77 18.37
C TRP A 484 13.11 -4.71 17.55
N LEU A 485 12.26 -4.15 16.70
CA LEU A 485 11.36 -4.91 15.83
C LEU A 485 12.00 -5.07 14.44
N PRO A 486 12.13 -6.30 13.91
CA PRO A 486 12.69 -6.49 12.57
C PRO A 486 11.69 -6.07 11.48
N LEU A 487 12.18 -5.28 10.51
CA LEU A 487 11.47 -4.90 9.29
C LEU A 487 11.86 -5.79 8.12
N SER A 488 10.99 -5.85 7.10
CA SER A 488 11.30 -6.49 5.83
C SER A 488 12.47 -5.81 5.13
N PHE A 489 13.28 -6.59 4.41
CA PHE A 489 14.53 -6.16 3.79
C PHE A 489 14.34 -5.08 2.70
N ASP A 490 13.19 -5.05 2.03
CA ASP A 490 12.84 -4.05 1.02
C ASP A 490 12.69 -2.61 1.58
N ASN A 491 12.51 -2.47 2.91
CA ASN A 491 12.46 -1.16 3.57
C ASN A 491 13.84 -0.52 3.79
N ASN A 492 14.93 -1.25 3.59
CA ASN A 492 16.30 -0.73 3.61
C ASN A 492 17.20 -1.64 2.80
N TYR A 493 17.06 -1.59 1.49
CA TYR A 493 17.86 -2.38 0.57
C TYR A 493 19.25 -1.76 0.39
N ALA A 494 20.19 -2.15 1.25
CA ALA A 494 21.58 -1.72 1.17
C ALA A 494 22.26 -2.36 -0.03
N VAL A 495 22.52 -1.58 -1.08
CA VAL A 495 22.95 -2.04 -2.41
C VAL A 495 24.22 -2.92 -2.36
N THR A 496 25.14 -2.62 -1.45
CA THR A 496 26.40 -3.40 -1.31
C THR A 496 26.27 -4.64 -0.44
N LYS A 497 25.21 -4.73 0.36
CA LYS A 497 25.02 -5.78 1.37
C LYS A 497 23.98 -6.82 0.92
N SER A 498 23.10 -6.47 0.00
CA SER A 498 21.94 -7.25 -0.43
C SER A 498 22.29 -8.57 -1.10
N SER A 499 23.41 -8.65 -1.78
CA SER A 499 23.88 -9.87 -2.46
C SER A 499 24.10 -11.08 -1.53
N LEU A 500 24.25 -10.82 -0.23
CA LEU A 500 24.51 -11.87 0.77
C LEU A 500 23.24 -12.55 1.29
N ALA A 501 22.06 -11.96 1.06
CA ALA A 501 20.82 -12.39 1.70
C ALA A 501 19.92 -13.26 0.80
N GLY A 502 20.24 -13.46 -0.49
CA GLY A 502 19.37 -14.18 -1.43
C GLY A 502 17.99 -13.52 -1.59
N PHE A 503 17.92 -12.19 -1.41
CA PHE A 503 16.68 -11.43 -1.46
C PHE A 503 16.14 -11.39 -2.89
N HIS A 504 14.86 -11.70 -3.02
CA HIS A 504 14.08 -11.50 -4.25
C HIS A 504 13.08 -10.38 -4.00
N LEU A 505 12.94 -9.48 -4.97
CA LEU A 505 11.89 -8.45 -4.93
C LEU A 505 10.50 -9.11 -4.85
N PRO A 506 9.56 -8.52 -4.13
CA PRO A 506 8.16 -8.97 -4.16
C PRO A 506 7.64 -9.03 -5.60
N ASN A 507 6.75 -9.99 -5.88
CA ASN A 507 6.20 -10.18 -7.22
C ASN A 507 5.60 -8.87 -7.77
N GLY A 508 6.01 -8.48 -8.97
CA GLY A 508 5.49 -7.29 -9.66
C GLY A 508 6.16 -5.97 -9.29
N GLN A 509 7.24 -5.97 -8.50
CA GLN A 509 8.03 -4.77 -8.21
C GLN A 509 9.34 -4.79 -8.99
N ASP A 510 9.66 -3.65 -9.63
CA ASP A 510 10.94 -3.47 -10.33
C ASP A 510 12.06 -3.05 -9.38
N TYR A 511 11.71 -2.37 -8.27
CA TYR A 511 12.66 -1.82 -7.28
C TYR A 511 12.24 -2.11 -5.84
N PRO A 512 13.21 -2.21 -4.87
CA PRO A 512 12.88 -2.28 -3.44
C PRO A 512 12.21 -0.98 -2.98
N LYS A 513 11.40 -0.99 -1.91
CA LYS A 513 10.73 0.21 -1.38
C LYS A 513 11.69 1.36 -1.03
N VAL A 514 12.87 1.02 -0.51
CA VAL A 514 13.94 1.99 -0.20
C VAL A 514 15.27 1.44 -0.66
N VAL A 515 15.95 2.17 -1.54
CA VAL A 515 17.31 1.86 -1.99
C VAL A 515 18.31 2.68 -1.17
N HIS A 516 19.22 2.02 -0.47
CA HIS A 516 20.24 2.60 0.38
C HIS A 516 21.64 2.42 -0.18
N TYR A 517 22.32 3.50 -0.47
CA TYR A 517 23.69 3.50 -1.01
C TYR A 517 24.73 3.58 0.14
N ALA A 518 24.65 2.61 1.06
CA ALA A 518 25.31 2.60 2.37
C ALA A 518 26.85 2.55 2.38
N SER A 519 27.55 2.60 1.25
CA SER A 519 29.01 2.50 1.19
C SER A 519 29.66 3.80 0.72
N HIS A 520 31.02 3.85 0.73
CA HIS A 520 31.79 4.93 0.11
C HIS A 520 31.60 5.01 -1.42
N ARG A 521 31.02 3.97 -2.03
CA ARG A 521 30.72 3.90 -3.46
C ARG A 521 29.33 4.49 -3.68
N LYS A 522 29.25 5.74 -4.10
CA LYS A 522 28.01 6.49 -4.20
C LYS A 522 27.52 6.63 -5.65
N PRO A 523 26.20 6.67 -5.90
CA PRO A 523 25.64 6.75 -7.27
C PRO A 523 25.99 8.06 -8.00
N TRP A 524 26.28 9.12 -7.27
CA TRP A 524 26.68 10.43 -7.82
C TRP A 524 28.16 10.54 -8.18
N LEU A 525 28.97 9.54 -7.87
CA LEU A 525 30.38 9.53 -8.28
C LEU A 525 30.51 9.32 -9.78
N PRO A 526 31.55 9.90 -10.42
CA PRO A 526 31.76 9.81 -11.87
C PRO A 526 31.87 8.37 -12.37
N LEU A 527 32.63 7.54 -11.67
CA LEU A 527 32.73 6.11 -11.99
C LEU A 527 31.68 5.33 -11.21
N ALA A 528 30.76 4.71 -11.95
CA ALA A 528 29.70 3.89 -11.34
C ALA A 528 30.30 2.63 -10.70
N CYS A 529 29.82 2.27 -9.54
CA CYS A 529 30.18 1.03 -8.86
C CYS A 529 29.04 0.52 -7.95
N GLN A 530 27.80 0.94 -8.24
CA GLN A 530 26.60 0.61 -7.50
C GLN A 530 25.48 0.14 -8.44
N ALA A 531 24.67 -0.81 -7.99
CA ALA A 531 23.40 -1.15 -8.59
C ALA A 531 22.38 0.00 -8.37
N TYR A 532 21.33 0.00 -9.16
CA TYR A 532 20.23 1.00 -9.10
C TYR A 532 20.69 2.46 -9.19
N ARG A 533 21.82 2.74 -9.85
CA ARG A 533 22.32 4.10 -10.05
C ARG A 533 21.34 4.98 -10.81
N GLU A 534 20.62 4.41 -11.77
CA GLU A 534 19.57 5.08 -12.54
C GLU A 534 18.43 5.58 -11.67
N VAL A 535 18.07 4.85 -10.61
CA VAL A 535 17.01 5.23 -9.67
C VAL A 535 17.39 6.51 -8.90
N TRP A 536 18.64 6.63 -8.47
CA TRP A 536 19.14 7.87 -7.85
C TRP A 536 19.01 9.05 -8.81
N TRP A 537 19.54 8.89 -10.04
CA TRP A 537 19.58 9.96 -11.02
C TRP A 537 18.19 10.35 -11.54
N PHE A 538 17.23 9.44 -11.53
CA PHE A 538 15.85 9.73 -11.85
C PHE A 538 15.29 10.85 -10.95
N TYR A 539 15.45 10.76 -9.64
CA TYR A 539 15.00 11.80 -8.71
C TYR A 539 15.94 13.02 -8.65
N ALA A 540 17.24 12.81 -8.73
CA ALA A 540 18.23 13.88 -8.61
C ALA A 540 18.10 14.92 -9.73
N GLN A 541 17.84 14.47 -10.96
CA GLN A 541 17.77 15.33 -12.14
C GLN A 541 16.42 16.04 -12.31
N MET A 542 15.35 15.57 -11.71
CA MET A 542 14.05 16.24 -11.77
C MET A 542 14.13 17.64 -11.15
N ASP A 543 13.53 18.61 -11.79
CA ASP A 543 13.19 19.85 -11.11
C ASP A 543 11.90 19.68 -10.26
N TRP A 544 11.54 20.68 -9.46
CA TRP A 544 10.40 20.59 -8.56
C TRP A 544 9.04 20.57 -9.28
N SER A 545 8.94 21.15 -10.48
CA SER A 545 7.73 21.07 -11.29
C SER A 545 7.56 19.65 -11.86
N GLU A 546 8.63 19.05 -12.35
CA GLU A 546 8.63 17.66 -12.83
C GLU A 546 8.27 16.67 -11.70
N VAL A 547 8.79 16.90 -10.47
CA VAL A 547 8.40 16.10 -9.31
C VAL A 547 6.89 16.22 -9.04
N ALA A 548 6.34 17.44 -9.13
CA ALA A 548 4.91 17.66 -8.87
C ALA A 548 4.00 17.07 -9.95
N GLU A 549 4.39 17.18 -11.22
CA GLU A 549 3.63 16.66 -12.37
C GLU A 549 3.62 15.12 -12.44
N ASN A 550 4.75 14.48 -12.08
CA ASN A 550 4.91 13.03 -12.19
C ASN A 550 4.70 12.28 -10.86
N ALA A 551 4.45 12.99 -9.77
CA ALA A 551 4.28 12.40 -8.45
C ALA A 551 3.10 11.42 -8.40
N THR A 552 3.35 10.21 -7.91
CA THR A 552 2.40 9.10 -7.89
C THR A 552 2.50 8.30 -6.59
N LEU A 553 1.42 7.67 -6.20
CA LEU A 553 1.41 6.73 -5.07
C LEU A 553 1.79 5.30 -5.50
N LEU A 554 1.89 5.06 -6.81
CA LEU A 554 2.35 3.78 -7.32
C LEU A 554 3.86 3.62 -7.06
N PRO A 555 4.34 2.38 -6.85
CA PRO A 555 5.76 2.11 -6.80
C PRO A 555 6.46 2.54 -8.09
N LEU A 556 7.72 2.98 -7.97
CA LEU A 556 8.54 3.29 -9.13
C LEU A 556 8.65 2.07 -10.03
N SER A 557 8.45 2.25 -11.32
CA SER A 557 8.61 1.21 -12.33
C SER A 557 9.69 1.58 -13.36
N GLU A 558 10.20 0.57 -14.06
CA GLU A 558 11.17 0.78 -15.14
C GLU A 558 10.59 1.68 -16.25
N ASN A 559 9.29 1.58 -16.52
CA ASN A 559 8.61 2.44 -17.49
C ASN A 559 8.57 3.93 -17.10
N MET A 560 8.58 4.26 -15.80
CA MET A 560 8.67 5.66 -15.36
C MET A 560 10.07 6.23 -15.60
N ILE A 561 11.12 5.44 -15.39
CA ILE A 561 12.50 5.84 -15.67
C ILE A 561 12.73 5.91 -17.19
N TYR A 562 12.15 4.99 -17.93
CA TYR A 562 12.33 4.85 -19.38
C TYR A 562 10.99 4.83 -20.13
N PRO A 563 10.27 5.96 -20.24
CA PRO A 563 8.92 6.01 -20.83
C PRO A 563 8.87 5.65 -22.32
N LYS A 564 10.02 5.67 -23.01
CA LYS A 564 10.18 5.24 -24.42
C LYS A 564 10.84 3.87 -24.54
N GLY A 565 10.84 3.08 -23.49
CA GLY A 565 11.59 1.86 -23.37
C GLY A 565 13.06 2.10 -23.02
N ARG A 566 13.66 1.11 -22.34
CA ARG A 566 15.06 1.16 -21.94
C ARG A 566 15.97 1.22 -23.18
N PRO A 567 17.01 2.09 -23.19
CA PRO A 567 17.93 2.16 -24.31
C PRO A 567 18.64 0.82 -24.51
N PHE A 568 18.76 0.40 -25.78
CA PHE A 568 19.52 -0.81 -26.12
C PHE A 568 20.95 -0.71 -25.59
N THR A 569 21.35 -1.66 -24.76
CA THR A 569 22.57 -1.58 -23.93
C THR A 569 23.55 -2.69 -24.25
N CYS A 570 24.79 -2.32 -24.59
CA CYS A 570 25.91 -3.21 -24.74
C CYS A 570 26.77 -3.25 -23.47
N LEU A 571 26.98 -4.43 -22.89
CA LEU A 571 27.94 -4.64 -21.81
C LEU A 571 29.32 -4.99 -22.35
N VAL A 572 30.36 -4.36 -21.84
CA VAL A 572 31.76 -4.67 -22.09
C VAL A 572 32.42 -4.97 -20.76
N TYR A 573 32.93 -6.18 -20.59
CA TYR A 573 33.70 -6.54 -19.40
C TYR A 573 35.21 -6.46 -19.69
N THR A 574 35.97 -5.70 -18.87
CA THR A 574 37.41 -5.48 -19.10
C THR A 574 38.24 -5.57 -17.83
N ASN A 575 39.52 -5.90 -17.97
CA ASN A 575 40.53 -5.84 -16.93
C ASN A 575 41.83 -5.21 -17.46
N ILE A 576 41.76 -4.52 -18.61
CA ILE A 576 42.91 -3.92 -19.30
C ILE A 576 42.60 -2.49 -19.74
N SER A 577 43.66 -1.77 -20.16
CA SER A 577 43.60 -0.35 -20.54
C SER A 577 43.17 -0.07 -21.97
N GLU A 578 43.38 -1.03 -22.89
CA GLU A 578 43.10 -0.85 -24.32
C GLU A 578 42.25 -1.98 -24.86
N ILE A 579 41.07 -1.61 -25.30
CA ILE A 579 40.11 -2.55 -25.91
C ILE A 579 40.02 -2.20 -27.42
N PRO A 580 40.34 -3.12 -28.31
CA PRO A 580 40.32 -2.86 -29.75
C PRO A 580 38.98 -2.32 -30.21
N HIS A 581 39.01 -1.23 -30.99
CA HIS A 581 37.84 -0.59 -31.60
C HIS A 581 36.70 -0.21 -30.67
N LEU A 582 36.89 -0.20 -29.34
CA LEU A 582 35.83 0.19 -28.41
C LEU A 582 35.37 1.63 -28.62
N THR A 583 36.33 2.56 -28.75
CA THR A 583 36.05 3.98 -28.99
C THR A 583 35.39 4.21 -30.35
N ASP A 584 35.80 3.44 -31.35
CA ASP A 584 35.21 3.49 -32.71
C ASP A 584 33.75 3.03 -32.68
N LEU A 585 33.45 1.92 -31.95
CA LEU A 585 32.08 1.40 -31.77
C LEU A 585 31.21 2.38 -30.99
N ILE A 586 31.70 2.97 -29.90
CA ILE A 586 30.99 3.97 -29.09
C ILE A 586 30.60 5.16 -29.98
N SER A 587 31.56 5.69 -30.75
CA SER A 587 31.35 6.85 -31.65
C SER A 587 30.40 6.53 -32.81
N ALA A 588 30.47 5.33 -33.34
CA ALA A 588 29.61 4.89 -34.43
C ALA A 588 28.16 4.58 -34.03
N LEU A 589 27.92 4.38 -32.72
CA LEU A 589 26.65 3.93 -32.13
C LEU A 589 26.09 4.88 -31.05
N PRO A 590 25.85 6.16 -31.35
CA PRO A 590 25.46 7.17 -30.33
C PRO A 590 24.10 6.92 -29.68
N LYS A 591 23.27 6.06 -30.27
CA LYS A 591 21.95 5.67 -29.74
C LYS A 591 21.96 4.33 -29.00
N VAL A 592 23.13 3.72 -28.81
CA VAL A 592 23.34 2.49 -28.05
C VAL A 592 24.06 2.87 -26.77
N GLN A 593 23.55 2.42 -25.63
CA GLN A 593 24.20 2.62 -24.34
C GLN A 593 25.34 1.61 -24.16
N PHE A 594 26.49 2.05 -23.71
CA PHE A 594 27.63 1.19 -23.37
C PHE A 594 27.85 1.19 -21.86
N LYS A 595 27.81 0.00 -21.25
CA LYS A 595 28.20 -0.26 -19.89
C LYS A 595 29.55 -0.95 -19.89
N ILE A 596 30.59 -0.28 -19.40
CA ILE A 596 31.96 -0.82 -19.33
C ILE A 596 32.24 -1.20 -17.91
N ALA A 597 32.43 -2.48 -17.61
CA ALA A 597 32.58 -2.99 -16.24
C ALA A 597 33.95 -3.65 -16.03
N SER A 598 34.54 -3.43 -14.85
CA SER A 598 35.78 -4.06 -14.42
C SER A 598 35.72 -4.47 -12.96
N ARG A 599 36.16 -5.70 -12.66
CA ARG A 599 36.29 -6.18 -11.27
C ARG A 599 37.44 -5.47 -10.52
N GLN A 600 38.39 -4.88 -11.23
CA GLN A 600 39.48 -4.07 -10.71
C GLN A 600 39.26 -2.59 -11.00
N HIS A 601 40.10 -1.73 -10.43
CA HIS A 601 40.11 -0.33 -10.82
C HIS A 601 40.43 -0.20 -12.30
N VAL A 602 39.60 0.58 -13.02
CA VAL A 602 39.88 0.88 -14.43
C VAL A 602 41.05 1.87 -14.56
N THR A 603 41.72 1.80 -15.67
CA THR A 603 42.79 2.77 -16.01
C THR A 603 42.19 4.12 -16.42
N ASP A 604 43.00 5.18 -16.40
CA ASP A 604 42.59 6.52 -16.83
C ASP A 604 42.03 6.55 -18.25
N LYS A 605 42.60 5.73 -19.18
CA LYS A 605 42.07 5.61 -20.55
C LYS A 605 40.61 5.10 -20.61
N ILE A 606 40.31 4.10 -19.81
CA ILE A 606 38.93 3.58 -19.73
C ILE A 606 38.05 4.57 -18.95
N ALA A 607 38.55 5.17 -17.87
CA ALA A 607 37.80 6.16 -17.10
C ALA A 607 37.40 7.38 -17.95
N GLN A 608 38.26 7.84 -18.86
CA GLN A 608 38.00 8.95 -19.77
C GLN A 608 36.82 8.69 -20.73
N LEU A 609 36.41 7.44 -20.95
CA LEU A 609 35.29 7.12 -21.83
C LEU A 609 33.94 7.62 -21.28
N ILE A 610 33.86 8.02 -20.01
CA ILE A 610 32.66 8.70 -19.44
C ILE A 610 32.37 10.05 -20.11
N THR A 611 33.30 10.61 -20.86
CA THR A 611 33.05 11.83 -21.65
C THR A 611 32.09 11.61 -22.81
N TYR A 612 31.87 10.37 -23.23
CA TYR A 612 30.84 10.04 -24.22
C TYR A 612 29.47 9.94 -23.51
N PRO A 613 28.43 10.62 -23.99
CA PRO A 613 27.13 10.69 -23.33
C PRO A 613 26.40 9.33 -23.24
N ASN A 614 26.79 8.37 -24.09
CA ASN A 614 26.24 7.02 -24.14
C ASN A 614 27.12 5.97 -23.45
N VAL A 615 28.01 6.38 -22.53
CA VAL A 615 28.92 5.49 -21.82
C VAL A 615 28.78 5.63 -20.31
N THR A 616 28.69 4.50 -19.62
CA THR A 616 28.81 4.39 -18.17
C THR A 616 29.93 3.42 -17.82
N VAL A 617 30.87 3.83 -16.97
CA VAL A 617 32.00 3.00 -16.56
C VAL A 617 31.83 2.55 -15.10
N TYR A 618 31.84 1.25 -14.89
CA TYR A 618 31.74 0.58 -13.60
C TYR A 618 33.13 0.08 -13.18
N SER A 619 33.73 0.73 -12.20
CA SER A 619 35.09 0.46 -11.74
C SER A 619 35.10 -0.30 -10.41
N ALA A 620 36.05 -1.25 -10.26
CA ALA A 620 36.29 -1.99 -9.03
C ALA A 620 35.05 -2.70 -8.44
N ILE A 621 34.30 -3.42 -9.28
CA ILE A 621 33.04 -4.08 -8.89
C ILE A 621 33.25 -5.48 -8.28
N ALA A 622 34.49 -5.91 -8.01
CA ALA A 622 34.77 -7.18 -7.36
C ALA A 622 34.07 -7.29 -6.00
N GLY A 623 33.39 -8.42 -5.77
CA GLY A 623 32.65 -8.65 -4.52
C GLY A 623 31.28 -8.00 -4.43
N LEU A 624 30.80 -7.38 -5.53
CA LEU A 624 29.47 -6.78 -5.64
C LEU A 624 28.55 -7.69 -6.48
N ASN A 625 28.24 -8.86 -5.96
CA ASN A 625 27.48 -9.91 -6.69
C ASN A 625 26.12 -9.41 -7.23
N GLY A 626 25.44 -8.51 -6.50
CA GLY A 626 24.18 -7.91 -6.96
C GLY A 626 24.36 -7.02 -8.19
N LEU A 627 25.50 -6.34 -8.35
CA LEU A 627 25.78 -5.48 -9.50
C LEU A 627 26.06 -6.30 -10.77
N ASP A 628 26.74 -7.46 -10.66
CA ASP A 628 26.95 -8.36 -11.81
C ASP A 628 25.57 -8.84 -12.36
N LEU A 629 24.62 -9.20 -11.49
CA LEU A 629 23.26 -9.60 -11.87
C LEU A 629 22.49 -8.43 -12.49
N GLU A 630 22.59 -7.24 -11.94
CA GLU A 630 21.93 -6.06 -12.50
C GLU A 630 22.49 -5.69 -13.86
N LEU A 631 23.82 -5.71 -14.04
CA LEU A 631 24.46 -5.48 -15.34
C LEU A 631 24.01 -6.51 -16.38
N LEU A 632 23.85 -7.78 -15.99
CA LEU A 632 23.27 -8.83 -16.83
C LEU A 632 21.82 -8.51 -17.20
N ARG A 633 20.97 -8.25 -16.21
CA ARG A 633 19.54 -7.94 -16.37
C ARG A 633 19.31 -6.73 -17.28
N THR A 634 20.11 -5.67 -17.08
CA THR A 634 19.96 -4.39 -17.78
C THR A 634 20.78 -4.24 -19.05
N SER A 635 21.34 -5.32 -19.58
CA SER A 635 22.09 -5.31 -20.84
C SER A 635 21.47 -6.28 -21.85
N ASP A 636 21.39 -5.85 -23.10
CA ASP A 636 20.79 -6.60 -24.20
C ASP A 636 21.81 -7.43 -24.98
N LEU A 637 23.07 -7.04 -24.92
CA LEU A 637 24.17 -7.60 -25.69
C LEU A 637 25.47 -7.58 -24.87
N LEU A 638 26.25 -8.66 -24.92
CA LEU A 638 27.62 -8.68 -24.42
C LEU A 638 28.60 -8.51 -25.61
N LEU A 639 29.51 -7.54 -25.49
CA LEU A 639 30.65 -7.37 -26.39
C LEU A 639 31.89 -8.02 -25.76
N ASP A 640 32.20 -9.24 -26.22
CA ASP A 640 33.41 -9.98 -25.81
C ASP A 640 34.61 -9.60 -26.68
N ILE A 641 35.00 -8.32 -26.58
CA ILE A 641 36.11 -7.71 -27.36
C ILE A 641 37.35 -7.42 -26.48
N ASN A 642 37.35 -7.86 -25.24
CA ASN A 642 38.46 -7.69 -24.30
C ASN A 642 39.57 -8.73 -24.60
N PRO A 643 40.82 -8.32 -24.95
CA PRO A 643 41.94 -9.23 -25.11
C PRO A 643 42.51 -9.76 -23.81
N GLY A 644 42.09 -9.23 -22.65
CA GLY A 644 42.53 -9.72 -21.37
C GLY A 644 41.82 -10.99 -20.88
N ARG A 645 41.99 -11.33 -19.62
CA ARG A 645 41.35 -12.51 -19.00
C ARG A 645 39.85 -12.42 -19.11
N LYS A 646 39.21 -13.46 -19.63
CA LYS A 646 37.75 -13.54 -19.76
C LYS A 646 37.08 -13.80 -18.41
N VAL A 647 35.91 -13.21 -18.21
CA VAL A 647 35.03 -13.48 -17.06
C VAL A 647 34.01 -14.52 -17.50
N VAL A 648 34.34 -15.79 -17.30
CA VAL A 648 33.56 -16.94 -17.81
C VAL A 648 32.15 -16.93 -17.25
N GLU A 649 31.98 -16.56 -15.99
CA GLU A 649 30.70 -16.50 -15.30
C GLU A 649 29.71 -15.54 -15.99
N ILE A 650 30.19 -14.41 -16.51
CA ILE A 650 29.36 -13.44 -17.25
C ILE A 650 28.99 -13.99 -18.63
N LEU A 651 29.93 -14.64 -19.32
CA LEU A 651 29.67 -15.29 -20.59
C LEU A 651 28.60 -16.40 -20.46
N ASP A 652 28.71 -17.21 -19.42
CA ASP A 652 27.76 -18.30 -19.16
C ASP A 652 26.38 -17.76 -18.75
N ALA A 653 26.31 -16.66 -17.98
CA ALA A 653 25.07 -16.02 -17.60
C ALA A 653 24.31 -15.44 -18.82
N PHE A 654 25.02 -14.74 -19.74
CA PHE A 654 24.40 -14.22 -20.97
C PHE A 654 23.81 -15.33 -21.85
N ARG A 655 24.44 -16.51 -21.84
CA ARG A 655 23.92 -17.68 -22.55
C ARG A 655 22.73 -18.30 -21.90
N PHE A 656 22.79 -18.46 -20.61
CA PHE A 656 21.68 -19.00 -19.83
C PHE A 656 20.39 -18.18 -20.09
N GLU A 657 20.54 -16.86 -20.23
CA GLU A 657 19.45 -15.95 -20.59
C GLU A 657 19.20 -15.83 -22.11
N ASN A 658 19.86 -16.61 -22.94
CA ASN A 658 19.76 -16.54 -24.41
C ASN A 658 20.04 -15.14 -25.00
N LYS A 659 20.86 -14.32 -24.33
CA LYS A 659 21.27 -13.01 -24.81
C LYS A 659 22.43 -13.10 -25.77
N PRO A 660 22.48 -12.25 -26.83
CA PRO A 660 23.53 -12.31 -27.84
C PRO A 660 24.90 -11.93 -27.31
N ILE A 661 25.93 -12.57 -27.85
CA ILE A 661 27.34 -12.29 -27.59
C ILE A 661 28.04 -12.03 -28.90
N LEU A 662 28.64 -10.85 -29.07
CA LEU A 662 29.48 -10.52 -30.23
C LEU A 662 30.95 -10.38 -29.81
N GLY A 663 31.88 -10.73 -30.65
CA GLY A 663 33.30 -10.62 -30.35
C GLY A 663 34.20 -10.59 -31.58
N PHE A 664 35.53 -10.40 -31.36
CA PHE A 664 36.52 -10.54 -32.43
C PHE A 664 37.05 -11.97 -32.51
N GLU A 665 37.33 -12.44 -33.76
CA GLU A 665 37.75 -13.84 -34.03
C GLU A 665 39.01 -14.26 -33.28
N ASP A 666 39.98 -13.37 -33.23
CA ASP A 666 41.26 -13.58 -32.56
C ASP A 666 41.18 -13.51 -31.03
N LEU A 667 40.07 -13.05 -30.51
CA LEU A 667 39.79 -12.95 -29.07
C LEU A 667 38.74 -13.97 -28.58
N LYS A 668 38.33 -14.86 -29.48
CA LYS A 668 37.28 -15.84 -29.27
C LYS A 668 37.59 -16.79 -28.11
N SER A 669 36.66 -16.95 -27.19
CA SER A 669 36.67 -18.04 -26.23
C SER A 669 36.27 -19.35 -26.92
N THR A 670 37.11 -20.39 -26.88
CA THR A 670 36.97 -21.64 -27.64
C THR A 670 35.72 -22.48 -27.32
N LYS A 671 34.99 -22.17 -26.32
CA LYS A 671 33.85 -22.95 -25.81
C LYS A 671 32.46 -22.39 -26.16
N HIS A 672 32.39 -21.38 -27.09
CA HIS A 672 31.19 -20.56 -27.03
C HIS A 672 30.60 -20.24 -28.43
N ASN A 673 29.30 -20.49 -28.60
CA ASN A 673 28.52 -20.04 -29.74
C ASN A 673 28.33 -18.51 -29.65
N GLN A 674 29.23 -17.76 -30.29
CA GLN A 674 29.13 -16.31 -30.39
C GLN A 674 29.36 -15.91 -31.85
N GLN A 675 28.70 -14.83 -32.27
CA GLN A 675 28.96 -14.25 -33.56
C GLN A 675 30.27 -13.46 -33.52
N THR A 676 31.20 -13.76 -34.43
CA THR A 676 32.54 -13.17 -34.43
C THR A 676 32.83 -12.45 -35.75
N TYR A 677 33.73 -11.47 -35.64
CA TYR A 677 34.18 -10.63 -36.74
C TYR A 677 35.72 -10.54 -36.72
N SER A 678 36.36 -10.40 -37.87
CA SER A 678 37.77 -9.97 -37.87
C SER A 678 37.85 -8.50 -37.42
N ARG A 679 38.99 -8.08 -36.84
CA ARG A 679 39.12 -6.72 -36.25
C ARG A 679 38.91 -5.61 -37.27
N ASP A 680 39.38 -5.79 -38.49
CA ASP A 680 39.18 -4.87 -39.60
C ASP A 680 37.71 -4.72 -40.02
N ARG A 681 36.85 -5.70 -39.68
CA ARG A 681 35.41 -5.69 -39.95
C ARG A 681 34.56 -5.17 -38.79
N TRP A 682 35.13 -4.39 -37.86
CA TRP A 682 34.39 -3.80 -36.72
C TRP A 682 33.16 -2.99 -37.18
N LYS A 683 33.17 -2.41 -38.38
CA LYS A 683 32.03 -1.67 -38.94
C LYS A 683 30.81 -2.59 -39.19
N GLU A 684 31.03 -3.84 -39.60
CA GLU A 684 29.96 -4.82 -39.77
C GLU A 684 29.38 -5.24 -38.41
N MET A 685 30.23 -5.38 -37.38
CA MET A 685 29.77 -5.58 -36.00
C MET A 685 28.88 -4.41 -35.58
N ALA A 686 29.26 -3.17 -35.85
CA ALA A 686 28.46 -1.99 -35.53
C ALA A 686 27.10 -2.01 -36.27
N GLU A 687 27.07 -2.43 -37.52
CA GLU A 687 25.81 -2.55 -38.28
C GLU A 687 24.90 -3.64 -37.69
N THR A 688 25.46 -4.77 -37.30
CA THR A 688 24.72 -5.82 -36.61
C THR A 688 24.08 -5.31 -35.31
N ILE A 689 24.80 -4.55 -34.50
CA ILE A 689 24.27 -3.93 -33.27
C ILE A 689 23.13 -2.96 -33.61
N ARG A 690 23.26 -2.15 -34.69
CA ARG A 690 22.16 -1.27 -35.13
C ARG A 690 20.89 -2.04 -35.50
N GLN A 691 21.06 -3.18 -36.19
CA GLN A 691 19.94 -4.03 -36.57
C GLN A 691 19.28 -4.71 -35.37
N MET A 692 20.08 -5.19 -34.42
CA MET A 692 19.55 -5.74 -33.14
C MET A 692 18.76 -4.68 -32.40
N ARG A 693 19.28 -3.47 -32.28
CA ARG A 693 18.56 -2.35 -31.66
C ARG A 693 17.24 -2.03 -32.36
N LYS A 694 17.21 -2.04 -33.72
CA LYS A 694 15.96 -1.81 -34.48
C LYS A 694 14.91 -2.89 -34.25
N LYS A 695 15.30 -4.11 -33.91
CA LYS A 695 14.38 -5.23 -33.63
C LYS A 695 13.87 -5.21 -32.18
N SER A 696 14.57 -4.55 -31.29
CA SER A 696 14.18 -4.42 -29.89
C SER A 696 13.26 -3.21 -29.62
N LEU A 697 13.13 -2.30 -30.57
CA LEU A 697 12.19 -1.18 -30.58
C LEU A 697 10.87 -1.57 -31.26
#